data_48d50b1f8099dad449ee715010ebf99f
#
_entry.id   48d50b1f8099dad449ee715010ebf99f
#
_cell.length_a   1.000
_cell.length_b   1.000
_cell.length_c   1.000
_cell.angle_alpha   90.00
_cell.angle_beta   90.00
_cell.angle_gamma   90.00
#
_symmetry.space_group_name_H-M   'P 1'
#
loop_
_entity.id
_entity.type
_entity.pdbx_description
1 polymer ?
#
loop_
_entity_poly.entity_id
_entity_poly.type
_entity_poly.pdbx_seq_one_letter_code
_entity_poly.pdbx_strand_id
1 'polypeptide(L)'
;MSVHKLYNTITITIIFISNMIFGQSYIDNLKFKPIAENVSQRAITSIIKDQKGIMWIGTQGDGIYSFNGHELKNYIHKWGDKKTLNSSGVNTVFLDSNNNLWVGTDEGLNLYQRDLDQFIRIKFDDLNSRNQVRAIGENEQKKLLIGTHGSGVFELDTSNQKVEVVKVLAYDNISKLQINDIKTTPRGAILFGSNIGLLKYNSLKNELNYAEFTTLSQPEIIKKPIESILTKLDGNIWLGTTNEGLIKISTSPTNYFEFKNYTITNKRILSLETDRNGAIFCGTENDGLIILDNQGTVKSFRFNKSDTNGIKSNSIWSVFIDDESRVWIGYFNQGVDIYDNENERFKSIESIPNKDQSLFSKSVTSITQDKKGRFWIGISDGGVDVYDPKKETFTHLLNQDNTIAKGLKSSDVVSVFIDSNQNTWVGTWNSGLFLLKKGYKVFENIQIKNSNILKSNRIMSFAEDSNGRIWIGSFLTGLYSYDQKSGTLKHYQSETYESLYINSKNIRKLIVDHQNNIWIGTRTGLYKIENPDSKTPKITPYSSIINNSSESRIRGNLLSTIIEDKQNNIWIGTDGDGLCKLNPITEEIKWFDLSENFDHQSIKSIIQTKDGEIWLAGNNGISKFDSVKNEFINYNTQDGLITNNFNKNSNYLSDNGILYFGCYKGINYFDPKAITTNPTPPVVYLTDFKISNLSIIPSEMGSPLKKVVNETAKIKLGHDQNMFTIDYFGLGYTRSKNIEYAYYLEGFETDWNYVKKIRNATYTNIPAGDYNFKVKAVNSDGIWNETPTVLGIKILVPWWKTNVALLIFLLLTLTIVYVIYKFLKVRLVERQQIKNEREERAQDEALNAKKIQFFTNISHEFRTPLTLILNPLEAIIGNKTVELPSDIEEKHTIIYKNSKRLSRLIDELMDF
;
A
#
# COMPACT_ATOMS: atom_id res chain seq x y z
N MET A 1 0.40 28.80 -43.36
CA MET A 1 -0.59 27.81 -42.88
C MET A 1 -0.17 26.33 -43.00
N SER A 2 0.99 26.02 -43.65
CA SER A 2 1.48 24.64 -43.91
C SER A 2 2.46 24.10 -42.84
N VAL A 3 3.26 24.91 -42.19
CA VAL A 3 4.29 24.50 -41.25
C VAL A 3 3.69 24.07 -39.89
N HIS A 4 2.64 24.76 -39.44
CA HIS A 4 1.96 24.39 -38.16
C HIS A 4 1.16 23.06 -38.23
N LYS A 5 0.60 22.75 -39.43
CA LYS A 5 -0.05 21.45 -39.66
C LYS A 5 0.97 20.30 -39.68
N LEU A 6 2.15 20.52 -40.26
CA LEU A 6 3.20 19.51 -40.30
C LEU A 6 3.76 19.24 -38.89
N TYR A 7 3.97 20.28 -38.07
CA TYR A 7 4.44 20.16 -36.67
C TYR A 7 3.43 19.41 -35.81
N ASN A 8 2.14 19.74 -35.89
CA ASN A 8 1.10 19.03 -35.15
C ASN A 8 0.95 17.57 -35.59
N THR A 9 1.10 17.27 -36.89
CA THR A 9 1.03 15.89 -37.39
C THR A 9 2.24 15.07 -36.92
N ILE A 10 3.44 15.65 -36.94
CA ILE A 10 4.67 14.99 -36.45
C ILE A 10 4.59 14.78 -34.93
N THR A 11 4.11 15.78 -34.18
CA THR A 11 3.96 15.66 -32.70
C THR A 11 2.93 14.60 -32.35
N ILE A 12 1.79 14.55 -33.03
CA ILE A 12 0.76 13.52 -32.84
C ILE A 12 1.30 12.14 -33.22
N THR A 13 2.08 12.03 -34.30
CA THR A 13 2.67 10.76 -34.75
C THR A 13 3.75 10.30 -33.79
N ILE A 14 4.57 11.19 -33.21
CA ILE A 14 5.59 10.84 -32.20
C ILE A 14 4.91 10.41 -30.89
N ILE A 15 3.81 11.06 -30.49
CA ILE A 15 3.03 10.65 -29.29
C ILE A 15 2.34 9.30 -29.54
N PHE A 16 1.86 9.03 -30.78
CA PHE A 16 1.29 7.71 -31.11
C PHE A 16 2.36 6.62 -31.18
N ILE A 17 3.56 6.91 -31.71
CA ILE A 17 4.67 5.94 -31.76
C ILE A 17 5.24 5.69 -30.36
N SER A 18 5.33 6.71 -29.49
CA SER A 18 5.76 6.51 -28.10
C SER A 18 4.76 5.68 -27.30
N ASN A 19 3.45 5.89 -27.47
CA ASN A 19 2.42 5.06 -26.83
C ASN A 19 2.37 3.62 -27.38
N MET A 20 2.72 3.39 -28.67
CA MET A 20 2.84 2.03 -29.21
C MET A 20 4.04 1.25 -28.64
N ILE A 21 5.16 1.93 -28.36
CA ILE A 21 6.37 1.27 -27.80
C ILE A 21 6.20 0.98 -26.30
N PHE A 22 5.47 1.82 -25.56
CA PHE A 22 5.20 1.58 -24.13
C PHE A 22 4.10 0.53 -23.88
N GLY A 23 3.12 0.37 -24.82
CA GLY A 23 2.02 -0.60 -24.65
C GLY A 23 2.44 -2.07 -24.78
N GLN A 24 3.51 -2.38 -25.48
CA GLN A 24 3.98 -3.76 -25.68
C GLN A 24 4.75 -4.36 -24.49
N SER A 25 5.29 -3.53 -23.63
CA SER A 25 6.23 -3.99 -22.58
C SER A 25 5.55 -4.54 -21.30
N TYR A 26 4.34 -4.07 -20.93
CA TYR A 26 3.74 -4.47 -19.67
C TYR A 26 3.13 -5.88 -19.70
N ILE A 27 2.58 -6.32 -20.85
CA ILE A 27 2.00 -7.66 -21.02
C ILE A 27 3.08 -8.76 -20.99
N ASP A 28 4.35 -8.43 -21.18
CA ASP A 28 5.42 -9.42 -21.25
C ASP A 28 5.79 -10.04 -19.90
N ASN A 29 5.61 -9.30 -18.81
CA ASN A 29 6.08 -9.70 -17.48
C ASN A 29 5.06 -9.32 -16.37
N LEU A 30 3.83 -9.84 -16.47
CA LEU A 30 2.84 -9.61 -15.43
C LEU A 30 3.24 -10.33 -14.12
N LYS A 31 3.40 -9.57 -13.04
CA LYS A 31 3.71 -10.10 -11.70
C LYS A 31 2.49 -10.00 -10.81
N PHE A 32 1.97 -11.12 -10.39
CA PHE A 32 0.78 -11.20 -9.57
C PHE A 32 1.12 -11.35 -8.09
N LYS A 33 0.42 -10.60 -7.25
CA LYS A 33 0.55 -10.65 -5.78
C LYS A 33 -0.80 -10.99 -5.15
N PRO A 34 -0.85 -11.82 -4.07
CA PRO A 34 -2.08 -12.08 -3.35
C PRO A 34 -2.58 -10.82 -2.64
N ILE A 35 -3.91 -10.62 -2.64
CA ILE A 35 -4.52 -9.49 -1.92
C ILE A 35 -4.55 -9.74 -0.40
N ALA A 36 -4.77 -10.99 0.02
CA ALA A 36 -4.78 -11.39 1.41
C ALA A 36 -4.68 -12.91 1.56
N GLU A 37 -4.05 -13.39 2.63
CA GLU A 37 -3.88 -14.82 2.91
C GLU A 37 -5.21 -15.54 3.18
N ASN A 38 -6.18 -14.86 3.77
CA ASN A 38 -7.47 -15.44 4.19
C ASN A 38 -8.39 -15.87 3.04
N VAL A 39 -8.13 -15.41 1.81
CA VAL A 39 -8.90 -15.77 0.61
C VAL A 39 -8.19 -16.84 -0.23
N SER A 40 -6.99 -17.25 0.14
CA SER A 40 -6.08 -18.05 -0.67
C SER A 40 -6.54 -19.47 -1.02
N GLN A 41 -7.58 -19.99 -0.36
CA GLN A 41 -8.09 -21.36 -0.60
C GLN A 41 -9.54 -21.39 -1.11
N ARG A 42 -10.06 -20.27 -1.64
CA ARG A 42 -11.45 -20.16 -2.07
C ARG A 42 -11.56 -20.15 -3.59
N ALA A 43 -12.66 -20.68 -4.09
CA ALA A 43 -13.06 -20.56 -5.48
C ALA A 43 -13.75 -19.20 -5.69
N ILE A 44 -13.19 -18.36 -6.54
CA ILE A 44 -13.63 -16.99 -6.81
C ILE A 44 -14.49 -17.00 -8.07
N THR A 45 -15.75 -16.66 -7.93
CA THR A 45 -16.73 -16.70 -9.02
C THR A 45 -16.90 -15.37 -9.73
N SER A 46 -16.77 -14.25 -9.00
CA SER A 46 -16.99 -12.92 -9.54
C SER A 46 -16.19 -11.88 -8.78
N ILE A 47 -15.65 -10.88 -9.49
CA ILE A 47 -14.96 -9.72 -8.90
C ILE A 47 -15.53 -8.46 -9.56
N ILE A 48 -15.93 -7.47 -8.76
CA ILE A 48 -16.45 -6.20 -9.24
C ILE A 48 -16.06 -5.05 -8.30
N LYS A 49 -15.88 -3.85 -8.83
CA LYS A 49 -15.62 -2.62 -8.07
C LYS A 49 -16.85 -1.74 -8.07
N ASP A 50 -17.34 -1.32 -6.90
CA ASP A 50 -18.46 -0.39 -6.82
C ASP A 50 -18.02 1.09 -7.02
N GLN A 51 -19.00 2.00 -7.15
CA GLN A 51 -18.70 3.43 -7.37
C GLN A 51 -18.00 4.10 -6.19
N LYS A 52 -18.07 3.50 -4.98
CA LYS A 52 -17.28 3.94 -3.83
C LYS A 52 -15.85 3.39 -3.86
N GLY A 53 -15.51 2.60 -4.86
CA GLY A 53 -14.21 2.00 -5.03
C GLY A 53 -13.99 0.70 -4.26
N ILE A 54 -14.97 0.19 -3.52
CA ILE A 54 -14.86 -1.06 -2.77
C ILE A 54 -14.93 -2.24 -3.74
N MET A 55 -13.98 -3.18 -3.61
CA MET A 55 -14.01 -4.44 -4.36
C MET A 55 -14.94 -5.44 -3.68
N TRP A 56 -15.81 -6.07 -4.48
CA TRP A 56 -16.69 -7.13 -4.05
C TRP A 56 -16.28 -8.44 -4.72
N ILE A 57 -16.09 -9.48 -3.92
CA ILE A 57 -15.51 -10.75 -4.35
C ILE A 57 -16.48 -11.87 -3.96
N GLY A 58 -17.14 -12.45 -4.95
CA GLY A 58 -18.04 -13.59 -4.77
C GLY A 58 -17.28 -14.91 -4.70
N THR A 59 -17.70 -15.80 -3.81
CA THR A 59 -17.06 -17.12 -3.62
C THR A 59 -18.05 -18.26 -3.69
N GLN A 60 -17.59 -19.42 -4.13
CA GLN A 60 -18.36 -20.64 -4.11
C GLN A 60 -18.34 -21.28 -2.72
N GLY A 61 -19.34 -20.94 -1.89
CA GLY A 61 -19.57 -21.57 -0.59
C GLY A 61 -19.14 -20.78 0.65
N ASP A 62 -18.42 -19.65 0.49
CA ASP A 62 -17.98 -18.82 1.62
C ASP A 62 -18.56 -17.40 1.60
N GLY A 63 -19.65 -17.20 0.87
CA GLY A 63 -20.33 -15.91 0.77
C GLY A 63 -19.64 -14.91 -0.15
N ILE A 64 -19.81 -13.62 0.18
CA ILE A 64 -19.20 -12.50 -0.53
C ILE A 64 -18.30 -11.71 0.40
N TYR A 65 -17.16 -11.29 -0.12
CA TYR A 65 -16.24 -10.41 0.58
C TYR A 65 -16.29 -9.00 0.03
N SER A 66 -16.26 -8.00 0.89
CA SER A 66 -15.88 -6.64 0.53
C SER A 66 -14.43 -6.39 0.92
N PHE A 67 -13.65 -5.80 0.01
CA PHE A 67 -12.25 -5.48 0.21
C PHE A 67 -11.98 -4.01 -0.10
N ASN A 68 -11.34 -3.30 0.81
CA ASN A 68 -11.05 -1.87 0.73
C ASN A 68 -9.55 -1.55 0.59
N GLY A 69 -8.73 -2.57 0.29
CA GLY A 69 -7.28 -2.46 0.24
C GLY A 69 -6.57 -2.74 1.56
N HIS A 70 -7.28 -2.73 2.69
CA HIS A 70 -6.75 -3.01 4.03
C HIS A 70 -7.41 -4.21 4.69
N GLU A 71 -8.73 -4.29 4.62
CA GLU A 71 -9.54 -5.25 5.35
C GLU A 71 -10.47 -5.99 4.40
N LEU A 72 -10.63 -7.28 4.70
CA LEU A 72 -11.62 -8.15 4.09
C LEU A 72 -12.76 -8.35 5.07
N LYS A 73 -13.96 -7.92 4.68
CA LYS A 73 -15.17 -8.19 5.44
C LYS A 73 -15.98 -9.26 4.74
N ASN A 74 -16.31 -10.35 5.47
CA ASN A 74 -17.06 -11.48 4.93
C ASN A 74 -18.54 -11.41 5.29
N TYR A 75 -19.40 -11.66 4.31
CA TYR A 75 -20.85 -11.76 4.45
C TYR A 75 -21.29 -13.16 4.03
N ILE A 76 -21.76 -13.95 4.98
CA ILE A 76 -22.20 -15.32 4.79
C ILE A 76 -23.70 -15.48 5.08
N HIS A 77 -24.28 -16.58 4.62
CA HIS A 77 -25.60 -17.00 5.07
C HIS A 77 -25.58 -17.36 6.57
N LYS A 78 -26.55 -16.84 7.33
CA LYS A 78 -26.78 -17.26 8.72
C LYS A 78 -28.21 -17.77 8.85
N TRP A 79 -28.34 -18.97 9.40
CA TRP A 79 -29.65 -19.56 9.65
C TRP A 79 -30.50 -18.69 10.58
N GLY A 80 -31.77 -18.49 10.23
CA GLY A 80 -32.70 -17.69 11.03
C GLY A 80 -32.57 -16.18 10.86
N ASP A 81 -31.48 -15.68 10.29
CA ASP A 81 -31.24 -14.24 10.08
C ASP A 81 -31.58 -13.87 8.62
N LYS A 82 -32.69 -13.18 8.43
CA LYS A 82 -33.19 -12.74 7.12
C LYS A 82 -32.39 -11.54 6.54
N LYS A 83 -31.51 -10.93 7.33
CA LYS A 83 -30.67 -9.79 6.95
C LYS A 83 -29.33 -10.21 6.32
N THR A 84 -29.10 -11.51 6.21
CA THR A 84 -27.93 -12.11 5.58
C THR A 84 -28.26 -12.71 4.22
N LEU A 85 -27.25 -13.13 3.44
CA LEU A 85 -27.44 -13.82 2.17
C LEU A 85 -28.40 -15.01 2.32
N ASN A 86 -29.12 -15.35 1.26
CA ASN A 86 -29.96 -16.57 1.24
C ASN A 86 -29.12 -17.85 1.08
N SER A 87 -27.95 -17.78 0.47
CA SER A 87 -26.93 -18.86 0.38
C SER A 87 -25.52 -18.31 0.43
N SER A 88 -24.56 -19.08 0.95
CA SER A 88 -23.13 -18.75 0.90
C SER A 88 -22.46 -19.14 -0.43
N GLY A 89 -23.13 -19.87 -1.31
CA GLY A 89 -22.68 -20.12 -2.69
C GLY A 89 -23.03 -18.93 -3.57
N VAL A 90 -22.09 -18.02 -3.79
CA VAL A 90 -22.23 -16.85 -4.67
C VAL A 90 -21.75 -17.21 -6.06
N ASN A 91 -22.58 -17.03 -7.08
CA ASN A 91 -22.23 -17.30 -8.47
C ASN A 91 -21.88 -16.05 -9.26
N THR A 92 -22.58 -14.95 -9.00
CA THR A 92 -22.39 -13.68 -9.71
C THR A 92 -22.65 -12.48 -8.82
N VAL A 93 -21.98 -11.39 -9.10
CA VAL A 93 -22.18 -10.09 -8.46
C VAL A 93 -22.37 -9.05 -9.56
N PHE A 94 -23.35 -8.18 -9.42
CA PHE A 94 -23.71 -7.18 -10.43
C PHE A 94 -24.01 -5.82 -9.79
N LEU A 95 -23.58 -4.74 -10.45
CA LEU A 95 -23.96 -3.37 -10.12
C LEU A 95 -24.90 -2.84 -11.19
N ASP A 96 -26.09 -2.42 -10.76
CA ASP A 96 -27.02 -1.77 -11.67
C ASP A 96 -26.64 -0.29 -11.92
N SER A 97 -27.33 0.35 -12.87
CA SER A 97 -27.09 1.76 -13.22
C SER A 97 -27.34 2.76 -12.07
N ASN A 98 -28.05 2.35 -11.02
CA ASN A 98 -28.29 3.12 -9.80
C ASN A 98 -27.27 2.78 -8.69
N ASN A 99 -26.21 2.00 -9.02
CA ASN A 99 -25.18 1.55 -8.09
C ASN A 99 -25.70 0.66 -6.95
N ASN A 100 -26.82 -0.05 -7.15
CA ASN A 100 -27.23 -1.11 -6.24
C ASN A 100 -26.41 -2.37 -6.51
N LEU A 101 -25.94 -3.02 -5.45
CA LEU A 101 -25.19 -4.27 -5.53
C LEU A 101 -26.14 -5.46 -5.43
N TRP A 102 -26.18 -6.26 -6.47
CA TRP A 102 -26.96 -7.46 -6.58
C TRP A 102 -26.08 -8.70 -6.50
N VAL A 103 -26.51 -9.68 -5.72
CA VAL A 103 -25.75 -10.91 -5.49
C VAL A 103 -26.61 -12.12 -5.86
N GLY A 104 -26.21 -12.79 -6.93
CA GLY A 104 -26.80 -14.04 -7.38
C GLY A 104 -26.14 -15.25 -6.70
N THR A 105 -26.96 -16.09 -6.10
CA THR A 105 -26.50 -17.24 -5.30
C THR A 105 -27.13 -18.54 -5.79
N ASP A 106 -26.75 -19.66 -5.15
CA ASP A 106 -27.37 -20.98 -5.42
C ASP A 106 -28.87 -21.05 -5.04
N GLU A 107 -29.34 -20.13 -4.21
CA GLU A 107 -30.71 -20.12 -3.73
C GLU A 107 -31.50 -18.84 -4.07
N GLY A 108 -31.04 -18.06 -5.06
CA GLY A 108 -31.75 -16.89 -5.55
C GLY A 108 -30.93 -15.59 -5.56
N LEU A 109 -31.66 -14.46 -5.51
CA LEU A 109 -31.12 -13.12 -5.66
C LEU A 109 -31.16 -12.35 -4.34
N ASN A 110 -30.10 -11.56 -4.08
CA ASN A 110 -30.02 -10.68 -2.92
C ASN A 110 -29.64 -9.27 -3.35
N LEU A 111 -30.21 -8.27 -2.67
CA LEU A 111 -29.84 -6.86 -2.78
C LEU A 111 -29.07 -6.44 -1.54
N TYR A 112 -27.90 -5.86 -1.71
CA TYR A 112 -27.12 -5.26 -0.60
C TYR A 112 -27.68 -3.88 -0.25
N GLN A 113 -28.14 -3.73 0.99
CA GLN A 113 -28.64 -2.48 1.54
C GLN A 113 -27.49 -1.73 2.22
N ARG A 114 -26.87 -0.79 1.52
CA ARG A 114 -25.67 -0.06 1.97
C ARG A 114 -25.88 0.71 3.28
N ASP A 115 -27.05 1.31 3.43
CA ASP A 115 -27.37 2.14 4.59
C ASP A 115 -27.34 1.39 5.93
N LEU A 116 -27.63 0.08 5.88
CA LEU A 116 -27.74 -0.77 7.07
C LEU A 116 -26.70 -1.90 7.07
N ASP A 117 -25.87 -2.00 6.02
CA ASP A 117 -24.84 -3.04 5.85
C ASP A 117 -25.40 -4.47 5.97
N GLN A 118 -26.52 -4.72 5.29
CA GLN A 118 -27.26 -5.99 5.32
C GLN A 118 -27.78 -6.36 3.94
N PHE A 119 -28.32 -7.58 3.79
CA PHE A 119 -28.91 -8.06 2.54
C PHE A 119 -30.43 -8.19 2.63
N ILE A 120 -31.11 -7.87 1.52
CA ILE A 120 -32.51 -8.12 1.31
C ILE A 120 -32.63 -9.28 0.32
N ARG A 121 -33.34 -10.33 0.69
CA ARG A 121 -33.58 -11.52 -0.16
C ARG A 121 -34.78 -11.25 -1.06
N ILE A 122 -34.60 -11.33 -2.38
CA ILE A 122 -35.66 -11.17 -3.35
C ILE A 122 -36.38 -12.51 -3.52
N LYS A 123 -37.70 -12.51 -3.41
CA LYS A 123 -38.52 -13.68 -3.62
C LYS A 123 -38.88 -13.78 -5.11
N PHE A 124 -38.70 -14.96 -5.67
CA PHE A 124 -39.26 -15.35 -6.96
C PHE A 124 -40.56 -16.05 -6.62
N ASP A 125 -41.71 -15.53 -7.14
CA ASP A 125 -43.02 -16.08 -6.80
C ASP A 125 -43.15 -17.57 -7.19
N ASP A 126 -43.70 -18.37 -6.26
CA ASP A 126 -44.29 -19.73 -6.36
C ASP A 126 -43.51 -20.86 -7.07
N LEU A 127 -42.32 -20.72 -7.49
CA LEU A 127 -41.54 -21.84 -7.96
C LEU A 127 -40.80 -22.51 -6.79
N ASN A 128 -41.26 -23.69 -6.40
CA ASN A 128 -40.63 -24.64 -5.47
C ASN A 128 -39.21 -25.11 -5.93
N SER A 129 -38.63 -24.46 -6.90
CA SER A 129 -37.29 -24.73 -7.44
C SER A 129 -36.25 -23.81 -6.83
N ARG A 130 -35.12 -24.35 -6.42
CA ARG A 130 -33.92 -23.60 -6.08
C ARG A 130 -33.49 -22.81 -7.30
N ASN A 131 -33.75 -21.52 -7.31
CA ASN A 131 -33.38 -20.63 -8.41
C ASN A 131 -31.89 -20.26 -8.31
N GLN A 132 -31.00 -21.12 -8.79
CA GLN A 132 -29.58 -20.84 -8.88
C GLN A 132 -29.36 -19.72 -9.90
N VAL A 133 -29.14 -18.50 -9.40
CA VAL A 133 -28.84 -17.33 -10.23
C VAL A 133 -27.35 -17.35 -10.64
N ARG A 134 -27.08 -17.32 -11.95
CA ARG A 134 -25.75 -17.41 -12.51
C ARG A 134 -25.28 -16.14 -13.24
N ALA A 135 -26.23 -15.41 -13.80
CA ALA A 135 -25.94 -14.18 -14.54
C ALA A 135 -27.00 -13.11 -14.25
N ILE A 136 -26.58 -11.87 -14.20
CA ILE A 136 -27.45 -10.71 -14.01
C ILE A 136 -27.04 -9.64 -15.03
N GLY A 137 -28.04 -9.01 -15.64
CA GLY A 137 -27.87 -7.89 -16.55
C GLY A 137 -28.97 -6.86 -16.36
N GLU A 138 -28.85 -5.68 -16.95
CA GLU A 138 -29.84 -4.60 -16.88
C GLU A 138 -30.27 -4.21 -18.31
N ASN A 139 -31.56 -3.97 -18.49
CA ASN A 139 -32.12 -3.50 -19.76
C ASN A 139 -32.17 -1.95 -19.80
N GLU A 140 -32.51 -1.37 -20.97
CA GLU A 140 -32.62 0.08 -21.16
C GLU A 140 -33.70 0.73 -20.25
N GLN A 141 -34.66 -0.04 -19.78
CA GLN A 141 -35.74 0.40 -18.87
C GLN A 141 -35.34 0.27 -17.39
N LYS A 142 -34.06 -0.04 -17.14
CA LYS A 142 -33.50 -0.26 -15.80
C LYS A 142 -34.10 -1.41 -15.03
N LYS A 143 -34.67 -2.39 -15.72
CA LYS A 143 -35.09 -3.65 -15.14
C LYS A 143 -33.99 -4.67 -15.22
N LEU A 144 -33.88 -5.51 -14.20
CA LEU A 144 -32.86 -6.56 -14.16
C LEU A 144 -33.32 -7.80 -14.91
N LEU A 145 -32.42 -8.37 -15.69
CA LEU A 145 -32.56 -9.66 -16.33
C LEU A 145 -31.72 -10.69 -15.59
N ILE A 146 -32.38 -11.75 -15.13
CA ILE A 146 -31.80 -12.73 -14.21
C ILE A 146 -31.73 -14.06 -14.91
N GLY A 147 -30.52 -14.51 -15.23
CA GLY A 147 -30.27 -15.84 -15.83
C GLY A 147 -30.00 -16.88 -14.77
N THR A 148 -30.66 -18.01 -14.88
CA THR A 148 -30.59 -19.12 -13.93
C THR A 148 -30.01 -20.40 -14.55
N HIS A 149 -29.72 -21.35 -13.67
CA HIS A 149 -29.41 -22.72 -14.04
C HIS A 149 -30.67 -23.59 -13.83
N GLY A 150 -31.33 -23.96 -14.91
CA GLY A 150 -32.48 -24.89 -14.89
C GLY A 150 -33.84 -24.28 -14.50
N SER A 151 -33.93 -22.95 -14.26
CA SER A 151 -35.19 -22.27 -13.96
C SER A 151 -35.55 -21.18 -14.98
N GLY A 152 -34.78 -21.04 -16.06
CA GLY A 152 -35.04 -20.08 -17.14
C GLY A 152 -34.50 -18.69 -16.85
N VAL A 153 -35.18 -17.66 -17.34
CA VAL A 153 -34.81 -16.26 -17.25
C VAL A 153 -35.98 -15.46 -16.65
N PHE A 154 -35.64 -14.49 -15.79
CA PHE A 154 -36.64 -13.63 -15.14
C PHE A 154 -36.31 -12.16 -15.42
N GLU A 155 -37.32 -11.32 -15.52
CA GLU A 155 -37.21 -9.87 -15.50
C GLU A 155 -37.70 -9.35 -14.16
N LEU A 156 -36.90 -8.56 -13.47
CA LEU A 156 -37.22 -7.93 -12.18
C LEU A 156 -37.34 -6.41 -12.38
N ASP A 157 -38.51 -5.87 -12.10
CA ASP A 157 -38.73 -4.45 -11.95
C ASP A 157 -38.28 -4.01 -10.54
N THR A 158 -37.16 -3.27 -10.50
CA THR A 158 -36.54 -2.85 -9.24
C THR A 158 -37.34 -1.82 -8.46
N SER A 159 -38.29 -1.12 -9.10
CA SER A 159 -39.12 -0.08 -8.48
C SER A 159 -40.25 -0.66 -7.60
N ASN A 160 -40.81 -1.78 -7.98
CA ASN A 160 -41.91 -2.42 -7.29
C ASN A 160 -41.60 -3.85 -6.84
N GLN A 161 -40.39 -4.34 -7.11
CA GLN A 161 -39.93 -5.71 -6.88
C GLN A 161 -40.77 -6.80 -7.57
N LYS A 162 -41.45 -6.44 -8.66
CA LYS A 162 -42.23 -7.39 -9.46
C LYS A 162 -41.30 -8.24 -10.34
N VAL A 163 -41.42 -9.55 -10.24
CA VAL A 163 -40.69 -10.53 -11.05
C VAL A 163 -41.59 -11.08 -12.14
N GLU A 164 -41.13 -11.11 -13.38
CA GLU A 164 -41.82 -11.69 -14.54
C GLU A 164 -40.92 -12.74 -15.20
N VAL A 165 -41.55 -13.82 -15.72
CA VAL A 165 -40.83 -14.87 -16.45
C VAL A 165 -40.61 -14.42 -17.89
N VAL A 166 -39.37 -14.52 -18.37
CA VAL A 166 -39.03 -14.28 -19.78
C VAL A 166 -39.28 -15.55 -20.58
N LYS A 167 -40.06 -15.46 -21.66
CA LYS A 167 -40.32 -16.59 -22.53
C LYS A 167 -39.10 -16.95 -23.38
N VAL A 168 -38.61 -18.17 -23.23
CA VAL A 168 -37.49 -18.68 -24.03
C VAL A 168 -38.04 -19.44 -25.23
N LEU A 169 -37.85 -18.89 -26.44
CA LEU A 169 -38.30 -19.50 -27.69
C LEU A 169 -37.31 -20.46 -28.33
N ALA A 170 -36.03 -20.26 -27.99
CA ALA A 170 -34.92 -21.01 -28.58
C ALA A 170 -34.79 -22.46 -28.06
N TYR A 171 -35.43 -22.78 -26.93
CA TYR A 171 -35.24 -24.07 -26.28
C TYR A 171 -36.42 -24.47 -25.38
N ASP A 172 -36.99 -25.65 -25.63
CA ASP A 172 -38.17 -26.11 -24.92
C ASP A 172 -37.90 -26.69 -23.53
N ASN A 173 -36.70 -27.23 -23.31
CA ASN A 173 -36.35 -27.86 -22.03
C ASN A 173 -35.65 -26.88 -21.07
N ILE A 174 -36.44 -26.03 -20.41
CA ILE A 174 -35.96 -25.02 -19.48
C ILE A 174 -35.14 -25.63 -18.33
N SER A 175 -35.46 -26.84 -17.85
CA SER A 175 -34.72 -27.48 -16.76
C SER A 175 -33.25 -27.82 -17.09
N LYS A 176 -32.86 -27.82 -18.37
CA LYS A 176 -31.50 -28.03 -18.85
C LYS A 176 -30.82 -26.75 -19.35
N LEU A 177 -31.58 -25.65 -19.40
CA LEU A 177 -31.03 -24.37 -19.83
C LEU A 177 -30.12 -23.77 -18.75
N GLN A 178 -28.90 -23.37 -19.15
CA GLN A 178 -27.94 -22.69 -18.30
C GLN A 178 -27.59 -21.36 -18.94
N ILE A 179 -27.88 -20.27 -18.26
CA ILE A 179 -27.44 -18.94 -18.66
C ILE A 179 -26.15 -18.63 -17.90
N ASN A 180 -25.06 -18.43 -18.65
CA ASN A 180 -23.71 -18.26 -18.09
C ASN A 180 -23.34 -16.79 -17.96
N ASP A 181 -23.75 -15.91 -18.89
CA ASP A 181 -23.44 -14.49 -18.88
C ASP A 181 -24.53 -13.66 -19.55
N ILE A 182 -24.72 -12.40 -19.14
CA ILE A 182 -25.65 -11.43 -19.73
C ILE A 182 -24.91 -10.11 -19.93
N LYS A 183 -24.90 -9.60 -21.15
CA LYS A 183 -24.26 -8.33 -21.49
C LYS A 183 -25.13 -7.49 -22.40
N THR A 184 -25.16 -6.18 -22.13
CA THR A 184 -25.80 -5.19 -22.99
C THR A 184 -24.75 -4.60 -23.94
N THR A 185 -25.05 -4.60 -25.24
CA THR A 185 -24.18 -3.96 -26.23
C THR A 185 -24.31 -2.44 -26.18
N PRO A 186 -23.32 -1.65 -26.65
CA PRO A 186 -23.41 -0.17 -26.72
C PRO A 186 -24.60 0.35 -27.54
N ARG A 187 -25.22 -0.51 -28.38
CA ARG A 187 -26.42 -0.19 -29.19
C ARG A 187 -27.72 -0.66 -28.50
N GLY A 188 -27.67 -1.05 -27.22
CA GLY A 188 -28.84 -1.46 -26.43
C GLY A 188 -29.31 -2.92 -26.64
N ALA A 189 -28.69 -3.69 -27.53
CA ALA A 189 -29.04 -5.10 -27.68
C ALA A 189 -28.52 -5.91 -26.48
N ILE A 190 -29.38 -6.74 -25.88
CA ILE A 190 -29.02 -7.57 -24.72
C ILE A 190 -28.78 -8.99 -25.19
N LEU A 191 -27.61 -9.51 -24.88
CA LEU A 191 -27.09 -10.80 -25.27
C LEU A 191 -26.95 -11.72 -24.05
N PHE A 192 -27.31 -13.00 -24.26
CA PHE A 192 -27.20 -14.05 -23.26
C PHE A 192 -26.27 -15.15 -23.77
N GLY A 193 -25.21 -15.42 -23.04
CA GLY A 193 -24.40 -16.60 -23.23
C GLY A 193 -25.02 -17.79 -22.51
N SER A 194 -25.19 -18.87 -23.23
CA SER A 194 -25.85 -20.06 -22.67
C SER A 194 -25.20 -21.37 -23.15
N ASN A 195 -25.53 -22.47 -22.48
CA ASN A 195 -25.10 -23.80 -22.90
C ASN A 195 -25.68 -24.25 -24.26
N ILE A 196 -26.66 -23.55 -24.79
CA ILE A 196 -27.25 -23.82 -26.13
C ILE A 196 -26.77 -22.82 -27.19
N GLY A 197 -26.01 -21.80 -26.80
CA GLY A 197 -25.43 -20.78 -27.69
C GLY A 197 -25.70 -19.33 -27.25
N LEU A 198 -25.58 -18.42 -28.23
CA LEU A 198 -25.80 -16.99 -28.01
C LEU A 198 -27.29 -16.66 -28.28
N LEU A 199 -27.95 -16.11 -27.24
CA LEU A 199 -29.34 -15.68 -27.33
C LEU A 199 -29.41 -14.15 -27.27
N LYS A 200 -30.50 -13.59 -27.83
CA LYS A 200 -30.81 -12.16 -27.84
C LYS A 200 -32.22 -11.94 -27.25
N TYR A 201 -32.30 -10.95 -26.39
CA TYR A 201 -33.54 -10.55 -25.74
C TYR A 201 -34.32 -9.53 -26.58
N ASN A 202 -35.64 -9.79 -26.70
CA ASN A 202 -36.60 -8.89 -27.27
C ASN A 202 -37.47 -8.28 -26.16
N SER A 203 -37.19 -7.04 -25.78
CA SER A 203 -37.88 -6.34 -24.69
C SER A 203 -39.38 -6.06 -24.99
N LEU A 204 -39.77 -5.90 -26.25
CA LEU A 204 -41.14 -5.60 -26.64
C LEU A 204 -42.06 -6.81 -26.44
N LYS A 205 -41.57 -8.02 -26.62
CA LYS A 205 -42.31 -9.27 -26.49
C LYS A 205 -42.01 -10.03 -25.21
N ASN A 206 -41.04 -9.59 -24.43
CA ASN A 206 -40.48 -10.31 -23.28
C ASN A 206 -40.05 -11.75 -23.64
N GLU A 207 -39.32 -11.89 -24.74
CA GLU A 207 -38.95 -13.18 -25.32
C GLU A 207 -37.41 -13.24 -25.53
N LEU A 208 -36.86 -14.45 -25.42
CA LEU A 208 -35.48 -14.79 -25.69
C LEU A 208 -35.37 -15.78 -26.83
N ASN A 209 -34.58 -15.46 -27.85
CA ASN A 209 -34.36 -16.32 -29.02
C ASN A 209 -32.86 -16.35 -29.39
N TYR A 210 -32.48 -17.24 -30.32
CA TYR A 210 -31.11 -17.20 -30.86
C TYR A 210 -30.79 -15.81 -31.42
N ALA A 211 -29.58 -15.36 -31.21
CA ALA A 211 -29.10 -14.08 -31.77
C ALA A 211 -29.02 -14.21 -33.30
N GLU A 212 -29.73 -13.33 -34.03
CA GLU A 212 -29.65 -13.27 -35.48
C GLU A 212 -28.73 -12.12 -35.90
N PHE A 213 -27.79 -12.42 -36.81
CA PHE A 213 -26.87 -11.44 -37.39
C PHE A 213 -27.00 -11.49 -38.90
N THR A 214 -27.06 -10.34 -39.52
CA THR A 214 -27.00 -10.22 -40.98
C THR A 214 -25.58 -10.56 -41.42
N THR A 215 -25.36 -11.74 -42.01
CA THR A 215 -24.02 -12.23 -42.39
C THR A 215 -24.00 -12.76 -43.80
N LEU A 216 -22.80 -12.78 -44.41
CA LEU A 216 -22.58 -13.40 -45.73
C LEU A 216 -22.46 -14.95 -45.62
N SER A 217 -22.15 -15.46 -44.43
CA SER A 217 -22.07 -16.87 -44.11
C SER A 217 -22.77 -17.11 -42.79
N GLN A 218 -23.66 -18.12 -42.72
CA GLN A 218 -24.33 -18.46 -41.47
C GLN A 218 -23.37 -19.16 -40.52
N PRO A 219 -23.14 -18.60 -39.36
CA PRO A 219 -22.24 -19.25 -38.39
C PRO A 219 -23.06 -20.16 -37.47
N GLU A 220 -22.99 -21.47 -37.66
CA GLU A 220 -23.41 -22.43 -36.63
C GLU A 220 -22.72 -22.25 -35.29
N ILE A 221 -21.62 -21.51 -35.32
CA ILE A 221 -20.76 -21.20 -34.15
C ILE A 221 -21.52 -20.44 -33.06
N ILE A 222 -22.58 -19.66 -33.38
CA ILE A 222 -23.41 -18.99 -32.38
C ILE A 222 -24.31 -19.96 -31.60
N LYS A 223 -24.50 -21.19 -32.10
CA LYS A 223 -25.25 -22.29 -31.42
C LYS A 223 -24.33 -23.16 -30.57
N LYS A 224 -23.04 -22.82 -30.48
CA LYS A 224 -22.11 -23.51 -29.56
C LYS A 224 -22.19 -22.92 -28.17
N PRO A 225 -21.95 -23.69 -27.11
CA PRO A 225 -22.01 -23.19 -25.74
C PRO A 225 -21.10 -22.00 -25.51
N ILE A 226 -21.69 -20.91 -24.99
CA ILE A 226 -21.02 -19.64 -24.65
C ILE A 226 -20.90 -19.53 -23.13
N GLU A 227 -19.68 -19.32 -22.63
CA GLU A 227 -19.40 -19.18 -21.20
C GLU A 227 -19.34 -17.72 -20.75
N SER A 228 -18.79 -16.85 -21.59
CA SER A 228 -18.59 -15.44 -21.28
C SER A 228 -18.77 -14.55 -22.51
N ILE A 229 -19.21 -13.31 -22.29
CA ILE A 229 -19.42 -12.29 -23.30
C ILE A 229 -18.69 -11.03 -22.90
N LEU A 230 -18.02 -10.38 -23.86
CA LEU A 230 -17.47 -9.05 -23.71
C LEU A 230 -17.96 -8.16 -24.85
N THR A 231 -18.56 -7.03 -24.52
CA THR A 231 -19.02 -6.02 -25.49
C THR A 231 -18.13 -4.79 -25.38
N LYS A 232 -17.57 -4.34 -26.51
CA LYS A 232 -16.70 -3.16 -26.57
C LYS A 232 -17.44 -1.94 -27.12
N LEU A 233 -16.99 -0.75 -26.74
CA LEU A 233 -17.55 0.53 -27.21
C LEU A 233 -17.49 0.71 -28.74
N ASP A 234 -16.55 0.06 -29.42
CA ASP A 234 -16.44 0.01 -30.88
C ASP A 234 -17.52 -0.86 -31.56
N GLY A 235 -18.39 -1.50 -30.78
CA GLY A 235 -19.45 -2.38 -31.24
C GLY A 235 -19.01 -3.82 -31.47
N ASN A 236 -17.75 -4.16 -31.29
CA ASN A 236 -17.27 -5.53 -31.36
C ASN A 236 -17.78 -6.36 -30.16
N ILE A 237 -18.17 -7.59 -30.42
CA ILE A 237 -18.60 -8.57 -29.43
C ILE A 237 -17.59 -9.71 -29.42
N TRP A 238 -17.14 -10.08 -28.22
CA TRP A 238 -16.24 -11.21 -28.02
C TRP A 238 -16.95 -12.28 -27.18
N LEU A 239 -16.84 -13.51 -27.62
CA LEU A 239 -17.49 -14.67 -26.99
C LEU A 239 -16.43 -15.68 -26.54
N GLY A 240 -16.39 -15.96 -25.25
CA GLY A 240 -15.65 -17.08 -24.70
C GLY A 240 -16.48 -18.35 -24.76
N THR A 241 -15.93 -19.38 -25.39
CA THR A 241 -16.68 -20.65 -25.61
C THR A 241 -16.18 -21.77 -24.69
N THR A 242 -16.92 -22.87 -24.68
CA THR A 242 -16.53 -24.07 -23.95
C THR A 242 -15.29 -24.75 -24.54
N ASN A 243 -15.19 -24.84 -25.88
CA ASN A 243 -14.12 -25.60 -26.56
C ASN A 243 -13.72 -25.08 -27.96
N GLU A 244 -14.36 -24.02 -28.44
CA GLU A 244 -14.10 -23.46 -29.77
C GLU A 244 -13.10 -22.28 -29.71
N GLY A 245 -12.61 -21.92 -28.54
CA GLY A 245 -11.73 -20.79 -28.34
C GLY A 245 -12.47 -19.46 -28.17
N LEU A 246 -11.90 -18.39 -28.69
CA LEU A 246 -12.41 -17.02 -28.59
C LEU A 246 -12.97 -16.54 -29.94
N ILE A 247 -14.22 -16.14 -29.95
CA ILE A 247 -14.90 -15.69 -31.16
C ILE A 247 -15.10 -14.19 -31.13
N LYS A 248 -14.69 -13.50 -32.19
CA LYS A 248 -14.96 -12.06 -32.39
C LYS A 248 -16.10 -11.90 -33.41
N ILE A 249 -17.10 -11.10 -33.06
CA ILE A 249 -18.13 -10.61 -33.97
C ILE A 249 -17.91 -9.12 -34.18
N SER A 250 -17.66 -8.68 -35.39
CA SER A 250 -17.43 -7.29 -35.76
C SER A 250 -18.41 -6.83 -36.86
N THR A 251 -18.78 -5.54 -36.84
CA THR A 251 -19.63 -4.96 -37.87
C THR A 251 -18.73 -4.50 -39.01
N SER A 252 -18.95 -5.03 -40.21
CA SER A 252 -18.30 -4.57 -41.45
C SER A 252 -18.77 -3.15 -41.85
N PRO A 253 -17.97 -2.37 -42.61
CA PRO A 253 -18.38 -1.10 -43.15
C PRO A 253 -19.67 -1.16 -44.01
N THR A 254 -20.03 -2.33 -44.52
CA THR A 254 -21.24 -2.61 -45.29
C THR A 254 -22.42 -3.04 -44.41
N ASN A 255 -22.36 -2.87 -43.08
CA ASN A 255 -23.37 -3.29 -42.10
C ASN A 255 -23.62 -4.79 -41.99
N TYR A 256 -22.72 -5.62 -42.50
CA TYR A 256 -22.76 -7.08 -42.26
C TYR A 256 -21.88 -7.41 -41.06
N PHE A 257 -22.22 -8.50 -40.37
CA PHE A 257 -21.41 -9.00 -39.30
C PHE A 257 -20.38 -10.01 -39.83
N GLU A 258 -19.13 -9.81 -39.39
CA GLU A 258 -18.00 -10.71 -39.65
C GLU A 258 -17.67 -11.49 -38.39
N PHE A 259 -17.42 -12.80 -38.56
CA PHE A 259 -17.04 -13.70 -37.49
C PHE A 259 -15.59 -14.12 -37.66
N LYS A 260 -14.79 -13.94 -36.61
CA LYS A 260 -13.42 -14.42 -36.60
C LYS A 260 -13.21 -15.31 -35.36
N ASN A 261 -12.82 -16.55 -35.60
CA ASN A 261 -12.44 -17.46 -34.53
C ASN A 261 -10.94 -17.42 -34.26
N TYR A 262 -10.58 -17.29 -32.99
CA TYR A 262 -9.22 -17.37 -32.49
C TYR A 262 -9.11 -18.64 -31.66
N THR A 263 -8.53 -19.71 -32.21
CA THR A 263 -8.30 -21.00 -31.55
C THR A 263 -7.13 -20.89 -30.55
N ILE A 264 -7.25 -19.98 -29.58
CA ILE A 264 -6.21 -19.70 -28.59
C ILE A 264 -6.10 -20.77 -27.51
N THR A 265 -7.19 -21.51 -27.32
CA THR A 265 -7.28 -22.64 -26.38
C THR A 265 -8.46 -23.54 -26.76
N ASN A 266 -8.39 -24.82 -26.35
CA ASN A 266 -9.52 -25.77 -26.40
C ASN A 266 -10.19 -25.95 -25.04
N LYS A 267 -9.89 -25.09 -24.07
CA LYS A 267 -10.49 -25.08 -22.73
C LYS A 267 -11.57 -24.02 -22.63
N ARG A 268 -12.46 -24.17 -21.66
CA ARG A 268 -13.50 -23.17 -21.38
C ARG A 268 -12.90 -21.80 -21.07
N ILE A 269 -13.40 -20.76 -21.70
CA ILE A 269 -13.06 -19.37 -21.43
C ILE A 269 -14.16 -18.80 -20.53
N LEU A 270 -13.89 -18.81 -19.22
CA LEU A 270 -14.88 -18.53 -18.18
C LEU A 270 -15.11 -17.03 -17.96
N SER A 271 -14.10 -16.21 -18.25
CA SER A 271 -14.16 -14.76 -18.04
C SER A 271 -13.43 -14.05 -19.15
N LEU A 272 -14.00 -12.92 -19.60
CA LEU A 272 -13.42 -12.02 -20.59
C LEU A 272 -13.39 -10.59 -20.04
N GLU A 273 -12.27 -9.90 -20.20
CA GLU A 273 -12.13 -8.50 -19.84
C GLU A 273 -11.24 -7.78 -20.85
N THR A 274 -11.30 -6.45 -20.92
CA THR A 274 -10.43 -5.66 -21.82
C THR A 274 -9.76 -4.53 -21.06
N ASP A 275 -8.49 -4.30 -21.37
CA ASP A 275 -7.77 -3.14 -20.88
C ASP A 275 -8.06 -1.88 -21.72
N ARG A 276 -7.52 -0.74 -21.28
CA ARG A 276 -7.65 0.55 -21.99
C ARG A 276 -6.97 0.55 -23.35
N ASN A 277 -5.99 -0.32 -23.57
CA ASN A 277 -5.29 -0.47 -24.84
C ASN A 277 -6.03 -1.41 -25.80
N GLY A 278 -7.10 -2.04 -25.33
CA GLY A 278 -7.96 -2.92 -26.09
C GLY A 278 -7.49 -4.37 -26.17
N ALA A 279 -6.48 -4.78 -25.41
CA ALA A 279 -6.10 -6.18 -25.26
C ALA A 279 -7.20 -6.96 -24.54
N ILE A 280 -7.45 -8.20 -24.95
CA ILE A 280 -8.47 -9.09 -24.40
C ILE A 280 -7.80 -10.08 -23.44
N PHE A 281 -8.23 -10.06 -22.20
CA PHE A 281 -7.81 -10.96 -21.14
C PHE A 281 -8.82 -12.10 -20.99
N CYS A 282 -8.36 -13.33 -21.15
CA CYS A 282 -9.19 -14.54 -21.11
C CYS A 282 -8.81 -15.40 -19.91
N GLY A 283 -9.69 -15.48 -18.93
CA GLY A 283 -9.59 -16.44 -17.82
C GLY A 283 -10.07 -17.82 -18.26
N THR A 284 -9.23 -18.84 -18.12
CA THR A 284 -9.54 -20.17 -18.65
C THR A 284 -9.65 -21.25 -17.56
N GLU A 285 -10.37 -22.30 -17.85
CA GLU A 285 -10.38 -23.51 -17.05
C GLU A 285 -9.19 -24.39 -17.43
N ASN A 286 -8.14 -24.42 -16.59
CA ASN A 286 -6.94 -25.26 -16.72
C ASN A 286 -5.93 -24.89 -17.83
N ASP A 287 -6.02 -23.69 -18.44
CA ASP A 287 -5.02 -23.21 -19.39
C ASP A 287 -4.38 -21.86 -19.02
N GLY A 288 -4.68 -21.36 -17.82
CA GLY A 288 -4.11 -20.13 -17.28
C GLY A 288 -4.79 -18.86 -17.80
N LEU A 289 -4.03 -17.76 -17.79
CA LEU A 289 -4.43 -16.47 -18.34
C LEU A 289 -3.92 -16.35 -19.77
N ILE A 290 -4.82 -16.13 -20.73
CA ILE A 290 -4.47 -15.91 -22.13
C ILE A 290 -4.80 -14.46 -22.48
N ILE A 291 -3.87 -13.76 -23.10
CA ILE A 291 -4.04 -12.36 -23.51
C ILE A 291 -3.87 -12.27 -25.01
N LEU A 292 -4.86 -11.72 -25.67
CA LEU A 292 -4.83 -11.37 -27.09
C LEU A 292 -4.63 -9.86 -27.22
N ASP A 293 -3.49 -9.43 -27.73
CA ASP A 293 -3.22 -8.02 -27.92
C ASP A 293 -3.94 -7.44 -29.17
N ASN A 294 -3.89 -6.11 -29.31
CA ASN A 294 -4.51 -5.43 -30.46
C ASN A 294 -3.90 -5.77 -31.82
N GLN A 295 -2.71 -6.34 -31.84
CA GLN A 295 -2.00 -6.76 -33.06
C GLN A 295 -2.35 -8.20 -33.43
N GLY A 296 -3.08 -8.90 -32.57
CA GLY A 296 -3.45 -10.30 -32.74
C GLY A 296 -2.42 -11.28 -32.20
N THR A 297 -1.45 -10.80 -31.41
CA THR A 297 -0.46 -11.66 -30.75
C THR A 297 -1.08 -12.29 -29.50
N VAL A 298 -0.89 -13.59 -29.34
CA VAL A 298 -1.39 -14.36 -28.21
C VAL A 298 -0.28 -14.60 -27.22
N LYS A 299 -0.50 -14.24 -25.95
CA LYS A 299 0.39 -14.56 -24.84
C LYS A 299 -0.32 -15.41 -23.81
N SER A 300 0.33 -16.48 -23.34
CA SER A 300 -0.22 -17.40 -22.34
C SER A 300 0.63 -17.40 -21.09
N PHE A 301 0.00 -17.12 -19.96
CA PHE A 301 0.58 -17.23 -18.64
C PHE A 301 0.07 -18.50 -17.98
N ARG A 302 0.97 -19.43 -17.66
CA ARG A 302 0.63 -20.70 -17.01
C ARG A 302 1.35 -20.82 -15.67
N PHE A 303 0.73 -21.51 -14.74
CA PHE A 303 1.33 -21.77 -13.43
C PHE A 303 2.68 -22.46 -13.57
N ASN A 304 3.68 -21.86 -12.93
CA ASN A 304 5.02 -22.42 -12.79
C ASN A 304 5.45 -22.33 -11.32
N LYS A 305 5.69 -23.47 -10.70
CA LYS A 305 6.09 -23.56 -9.28
C LYS A 305 7.37 -22.79 -8.95
N SER A 306 8.25 -22.61 -9.95
CA SER A 306 9.52 -21.88 -9.77
C SER A 306 9.35 -20.36 -9.89
N ASP A 307 8.21 -19.88 -10.39
CA ASP A 307 7.91 -18.46 -10.52
C ASP A 307 7.03 -18.01 -9.35
N THR A 308 7.64 -17.34 -8.40
CA THR A 308 6.94 -16.85 -7.20
C THR A 308 6.03 -15.65 -7.48
N ASN A 309 6.20 -14.98 -8.61
CA ASN A 309 5.45 -13.80 -9.04
C ASN A 309 4.47 -14.09 -10.19
N GLY A 310 4.45 -15.31 -10.70
CA GLY A 310 3.50 -15.77 -11.72
C GLY A 310 2.13 -16.11 -11.14
N ILE A 311 1.20 -16.49 -12.03
CA ILE A 311 -0.12 -16.98 -11.62
C ILE A 311 0.01 -18.25 -10.79
N LYS A 312 -0.89 -18.45 -9.82
CA LYS A 312 -0.85 -19.56 -8.85
C LYS A 312 -1.63 -20.79 -9.26
N SER A 313 -2.47 -20.68 -10.28
CA SER A 313 -3.25 -21.80 -10.82
C SER A 313 -3.54 -21.56 -12.30
N ASN A 314 -3.67 -22.65 -13.06
CA ASN A 314 -4.12 -22.59 -14.44
C ASN A 314 -5.67 -22.47 -14.56
N SER A 315 -6.42 -22.56 -13.46
CA SER A 315 -7.86 -22.42 -13.45
C SER A 315 -8.25 -21.05 -12.95
N ILE A 316 -8.53 -20.13 -13.88
CA ILE A 316 -8.90 -18.74 -13.64
C ILE A 316 -10.39 -18.58 -13.96
N TRP A 317 -11.18 -18.29 -12.94
CA TRP A 317 -12.65 -18.21 -13.05
C TRP A 317 -13.15 -16.79 -13.27
N SER A 318 -12.44 -15.80 -12.76
CA SER A 318 -12.79 -14.39 -12.89
C SER A 318 -11.58 -13.55 -13.22
N VAL A 319 -11.72 -12.64 -14.17
CA VAL A 319 -10.78 -11.57 -14.49
C VAL A 319 -11.54 -10.26 -14.41
N PHE A 320 -10.98 -9.28 -13.76
CA PHE A 320 -11.52 -7.93 -13.68
C PHE A 320 -10.40 -6.91 -13.83
N ILE A 321 -10.61 -5.88 -14.64
CA ILE A 321 -9.66 -4.78 -14.84
C ILE A 321 -10.32 -3.50 -14.34
N ASP A 322 -9.72 -2.88 -13.33
CA ASP A 322 -10.28 -1.68 -12.74
C ASP A 322 -9.90 -0.40 -13.51
N ASP A 323 -10.47 0.72 -13.08
CA ASP A 323 -10.27 2.04 -13.67
C ASP A 323 -8.84 2.58 -13.54
N GLU A 324 -7.99 1.98 -12.69
CA GLU A 324 -6.56 2.26 -12.59
C GLU A 324 -5.70 1.27 -13.39
N SER A 325 -6.35 0.43 -14.22
CA SER A 325 -5.72 -0.60 -15.07
C SER A 325 -5.01 -1.70 -14.29
N ARG A 326 -5.41 -1.97 -13.04
CA ARG A 326 -4.96 -3.15 -12.28
C ARG A 326 -5.75 -4.36 -12.75
N VAL A 327 -5.07 -5.48 -12.89
CA VAL A 327 -5.69 -6.76 -13.30
C VAL A 327 -5.89 -7.63 -12.07
N TRP A 328 -7.13 -7.96 -11.79
CA TRP A 328 -7.56 -8.81 -10.70
C TRP A 328 -7.88 -10.20 -11.24
N ILE A 329 -7.29 -11.24 -10.65
CA ILE A 329 -7.51 -12.62 -11.08
C ILE A 329 -8.09 -13.43 -9.93
N GLY A 330 -9.27 -14.02 -10.16
CA GLY A 330 -9.89 -14.96 -9.25
C GLY A 330 -9.65 -16.40 -9.72
N TYR A 331 -9.06 -17.19 -8.84
CA TYR A 331 -8.77 -18.61 -9.11
C TYR A 331 -9.85 -19.54 -8.58
N PHE A 332 -9.86 -20.77 -9.07
CA PHE A 332 -10.72 -21.84 -8.55
C PHE A 332 -10.41 -22.19 -7.08
N ASN A 333 -9.13 -22.19 -6.67
CA ASN A 333 -8.71 -22.67 -5.34
C ASN A 333 -7.48 -21.94 -4.77
N GLN A 334 -7.15 -20.77 -5.31
CA GLN A 334 -5.98 -19.98 -4.89
C GLN A 334 -6.36 -18.53 -4.52
N GLY A 335 -7.67 -18.26 -4.35
CA GLY A 335 -8.17 -16.93 -3.98
C GLY A 335 -8.02 -15.90 -5.08
N VAL A 336 -7.55 -14.70 -4.73
CA VAL A 336 -7.42 -13.55 -5.63
C VAL A 336 -6.00 -13.02 -5.62
N ASP A 337 -5.45 -12.83 -6.82
CA ASP A 337 -4.23 -12.09 -7.03
C ASP A 337 -4.51 -10.78 -7.79
N ILE A 338 -3.63 -9.80 -7.59
CA ILE A 338 -3.65 -8.51 -8.29
C ILE A 338 -2.31 -8.28 -9.02
N TYR A 339 -2.40 -7.85 -10.27
CA TYR A 339 -1.31 -7.17 -10.97
C TYR A 339 -1.55 -5.67 -10.93
N ASP A 340 -0.52 -4.92 -10.57
CA ASP A 340 -0.54 -3.46 -10.52
C ASP A 340 0.73 -2.92 -11.17
N ASN A 341 0.56 -2.14 -12.22
CA ASN A 341 1.68 -1.53 -12.96
C ASN A 341 2.53 -0.58 -12.09
N GLU A 342 1.95 0.03 -11.07
CA GLU A 342 2.71 0.86 -10.14
C GLU A 342 3.73 0.06 -9.31
N ASN A 343 3.52 -1.24 -9.13
CA ASN A 343 4.50 -2.14 -8.52
C ASN A 343 5.64 -2.54 -9.47
N GLU A 344 5.57 -2.21 -10.76
CA GLU A 344 6.60 -2.52 -11.76
C GLU A 344 7.59 -1.36 -12.01
N ARG A 345 7.57 -0.33 -11.15
CA ARG A 345 8.52 0.80 -11.18
C ARG A 345 9.98 0.32 -11.09
N PHE A 346 10.21 -0.77 -10.35
CA PHE A 346 11.52 -1.38 -10.13
C PHE A 346 11.57 -2.77 -10.74
N LYS A 347 12.40 -2.93 -11.76
CA LYS A 347 12.67 -4.23 -12.38
C LYS A 347 13.75 -4.98 -11.60
N SER A 348 13.82 -6.30 -11.76
CA SER A 348 14.80 -7.14 -11.08
C SER A 348 15.51 -8.11 -12.00
N ILE A 349 16.76 -8.45 -11.63
CA ILE A 349 17.52 -9.58 -12.15
C ILE A 349 17.84 -10.46 -10.95
N GLU A 350 17.32 -11.68 -10.94
CA GLU A 350 17.37 -12.57 -9.79
C GLU A 350 18.08 -13.89 -10.12
N SER A 351 18.55 -14.60 -9.10
CA SER A 351 19.03 -15.97 -9.22
C SER A 351 17.82 -16.91 -9.16
N ILE A 352 17.58 -17.63 -10.24
CA ILE A 352 16.48 -18.58 -10.36
C ILE A 352 17.05 -20.01 -10.32
N PRO A 353 16.68 -20.84 -9.34
CA PRO A 353 17.18 -22.22 -9.24
C PRO A 353 16.93 -23.01 -10.53
N ASN A 354 17.92 -23.73 -10.96
CA ASN A 354 17.88 -24.59 -12.17
C ASN A 354 17.62 -23.84 -13.49
N LYS A 355 17.92 -22.54 -13.54
CA LYS A 355 17.87 -21.75 -14.78
C LYS A 355 19.25 -21.16 -15.06
N ASP A 356 19.97 -21.74 -16.05
CA ASP A 356 21.32 -21.29 -16.43
C ASP A 356 21.39 -19.84 -16.87
N GLN A 357 20.30 -19.32 -17.45
CA GLN A 357 20.18 -17.92 -17.86
C GLN A 357 19.59 -17.06 -16.72
N SER A 358 20.25 -17.08 -15.58
CA SER A 358 19.94 -16.23 -14.40
C SER A 358 21.25 -15.95 -13.64
N LEU A 359 21.24 -15.12 -12.62
CA LEU A 359 22.40 -14.94 -11.73
C LEU A 359 22.82 -16.28 -11.10
N PHE A 360 24.11 -16.52 -11.01
CA PHE A 360 24.65 -17.72 -10.36
C PHE A 360 24.26 -17.82 -8.89
N SER A 361 24.32 -16.73 -8.16
CA SER A 361 23.90 -16.65 -6.76
C SER A 361 23.21 -15.34 -6.45
N LYS A 362 22.54 -15.25 -5.29
CA LYS A 362 21.63 -14.17 -4.94
C LYS A 362 22.30 -12.86 -4.57
N SER A 363 23.48 -12.89 -3.92
CA SER A 363 24.10 -11.69 -3.34
C SER A 363 25.05 -11.01 -4.32
N VAL A 364 24.64 -9.86 -4.85
CA VAL A 364 25.39 -9.05 -5.81
C VAL A 364 26.21 -7.97 -5.09
N THR A 365 27.51 -8.06 -5.15
CA THR A 365 28.47 -7.20 -4.43
C THR A 365 29.00 -6.02 -5.25
N SER A 366 29.01 -6.13 -6.58
CA SER A 366 29.53 -5.09 -7.47
C SER A 366 28.92 -5.18 -8.86
N ILE A 367 28.73 -4.06 -9.53
CA ILE A 367 28.20 -3.97 -10.89
C ILE A 367 29.02 -2.97 -11.67
N THR A 368 29.45 -3.34 -12.89
CA THR A 368 30.10 -2.43 -13.83
C THR A 368 29.77 -2.85 -15.26
N GLN A 369 29.94 -1.96 -16.25
CA GLN A 369 29.60 -2.23 -17.65
C GLN A 369 30.81 -2.01 -18.56
N ASP A 370 31.03 -2.91 -19.51
CA ASP A 370 32.08 -2.75 -20.54
C ASP A 370 31.55 -1.92 -21.74
N LYS A 371 32.47 -1.47 -22.61
CA LYS A 371 32.14 -0.71 -23.82
C LYS A 371 31.28 -1.47 -24.85
N LYS A 372 31.08 -2.79 -24.69
CA LYS A 372 30.16 -3.59 -25.49
C LYS A 372 28.75 -3.59 -24.93
N GLY A 373 28.55 -2.95 -23.77
CA GLY A 373 27.28 -2.87 -23.06
C GLY A 373 26.97 -4.07 -22.17
N ARG A 374 27.92 -5.00 -21.96
CA ARG A 374 27.74 -6.15 -21.07
C ARG A 374 28.03 -5.75 -19.63
N PHE A 375 27.23 -6.25 -18.73
CA PHE A 375 27.43 -6.05 -17.30
C PHE A 375 28.35 -7.13 -16.71
N TRP A 376 29.32 -6.70 -15.96
CA TRP A 376 30.19 -7.54 -15.17
C TRP A 376 29.78 -7.43 -13.73
N ILE A 377 29.29 -8.52 -13.17
CA ILE A 377 28.58 -8.58 -11.89
C ILE A 377 29.41 -9.41 -10.91
N GLY A 378 29.91 -8.78 -9.86
CA GLY A 378 30.54 -9.49 -8.75
C GLY A 378 29.50 -10.12 -7.85
N ILE A 379 29.66 -11.39 -7.52
CA ILE A 379 28.72 -12.16 -6.73
C ILE A 379 29.45 -12.78 -5.54
N SER A 380 28.87 -12.62 -4.34
CA SER A 380 29.34 -13.36 -3.17
C SER A 380 29.01 -14.83 -3.35
N ASP A 381 29.99 -15.70 -3.16
CA ASP A 381 29.92 -17.17 -3.39
C ASP A 381 29.61 -17.59 -4.83
N GLY A 382 29.77 -16.70 -5.80
CA GLY A 382 29.45 -16.96 -7.21
C GLY A 382 30.51 -16.50 -8.21
N GLY A 383 31.58 -15.83 -7.79
CA GLY A 383 32.60 -15.30 -8.68
C GLY A 383 32.12 -14.06 -9.45
N VAL A 384 32.27 -14.08 -10.78
CA VAL A 384 31.83 -13.00 -11.67
C VAL A 384 30.87 -13.55 -12.73
N ASP A 385 29.71 -12.93 -12.83
CA ASP A 385 28.78 -13.14 -13.94
C ASP A 385 28.92 -12.04 -14.98
N VAL A 386 28.87 -12.41 -16.26
CA VAL A 386 28.79 -11.48 -17.38
C VAL A 386 27.42 -11.59 -18.01
N TYR A 387 26.61 -10.53 -17.91
CA TYR A 387 25.27 -10.43 -18.48
C TYR A 387 25.30 -9.59 -19.75
N ASP A 388 24.81 -10.14 -20.82
CA ASP A 388 24.60 -9.43 -22.10
C ASP A 388 23.12 -9.05 -22.21
N PRO A 389 22.73 -7.81 -22.00
CA PRO A 389 21.31 -7.39 -22.01
C PRO A 389 20.68 -7.43 -23.41
N LYS A 390 21.48 -7.43 -24.48
CA LYS A 390 20.95 -7.53 -25.84
C LYS A 390 20.55 -8.94 -26.22
N LYS A 391 21.21 -9.94 -25.62
CA LYS A 391 20.97 -11.37 -25.84
C LYS A 391 20.21 -12.02 -24.71
N GLU A 392 20.07 -11.31 -23.59
CA GLU A 392 19.50 -11.82 -22.33
C GLU A 392 20.22 -13.09 -21.82
N THR A 393 21.53 -13.14 -22.00
CA THR A 393 22.35 -14.30 -21.67
C THR A 393 23.33 -14.03 -20.54
N PHE A 394 23.49 -15.00 -19.66
CA PHE A 394 24.48 -15.01 -18.58
C PHE A 394 25.66 -15.92 -18.92
N THR A 395 26.84 -15.53 -18.49
CA THR A 395 28.06 -16.33 -18.53
C THR A 395 28.75 -16.28 -17.16
N HIS A 396 28.87 -17.42 -16.51
CA HIS A 396 29.47 -17.57 -15.18
C HIS A 396 30.97 -17.86 -15.30
N LEU A 397 31.80 -17.04 -14.63
CA LEU A 397 33.28 -17.12 -14.76
C LEU A 397 33.96 -17.87 -13.61
N LEU A 398 33.22 -18.49 -12.71
CA LEU A 398 33.78 -19.18 -11.57
C LEU A 398 34.32 -20.58 -11.97
N ASN A 399 35.66 -20.80 -11.76
CA ASN A 399 36.34 -22.11 -11.87
C ASN A 399 36.13 -22.90 -13.20
N GLN A 400 35.56 -22.24 -14.21
CA GLN A 400 35.27 -22.90 -15.50
C GLN A 400 36.08 -22.28 -16.62
N ASP A 401 36.53 -23.12 -17.56
CA ASP A 401 37.06 -22.66 -18.84
C ASP A 401 35.89 -22.13 -19.67
N ASN A 402 35.86 -20.82 -19.86
CA ASN A 402 34.76 -20.11 -20.46
C ASN A 402 35.18 -19.44 -21.76
N THR A 403 34.25 -19.19 -22.68
CA THR A 403 34.47 -18.50 -23.93
C THR A 403 34.88 -17.03 -23.73
N ILE A 404 34.47 -16.38 -22.60
CA ILE A 404 34.80 -15.00 -22.29
C ILE A 404 36.13 -14.90 -21.56
N ALA A 405 36.29 -15.64 -20.44
CA ALA A 405 37.54 -15.65 -19.66
C ALA A 405 37.64 -16.89 -18.80
N LYS A 406 38.86 -17.23 -18.36
CA LYS A 406 39.17 -18.34 -17.46
C LYS A 406 40.21 -17.94 -16.41
N GLY A 407 40.40 -18.78 -15.41
CA GLY A 407 41.43 -18.57 -14.39
C GLY A 407 41.00 -17.74 -13.20
N LEU A 408 39.75 -17.35 -13.08
CA LEU A 408 39.21 -16.77 -11.85
C LEU A 408 38.99 -17.90 -10.83
N LYS A 409 39.86 -17.99 -9.83
CA LYS A 409 39.84 -19.05 -8.81
C LYS A 409 39.26 -18.57 -7.46
N SER A 410 38.28 -17.67 -7.48
CA SER A 410 37.67 -17.16 -6.26
C SER A 410 36.20 -17.02 -6.42
N SER A 411 35.44 -17.56 -5.48
CA SER A 411 33.98 -17.34 -5.37
C SER A 411 33.61 -16.04 -4.67
N ASP A 412 34.49 -15.55 -3.78
CA ASP A 412 34.23 -14.41 -2.88
C ASP A 412 34.58 -13.06 -3.52
N VAL A 413 33.90 -12.68 -4.58
CA VAL A 413 34.12 -11.39 -5.25
C VAL A 413 33.47 -10.27 -4.45
N VAL A 414 34.25 -9.23 -4.14
CA VAL A 414 33.82 -8.03 -3.41
C VAL A 414 33.63 -6.85 -4.35
N SER A 415 34.55 -6.67 -5.30
CA SER A 415 34.52 -5.54 -6.24
C SER A 415 34.98 -5.94 -7.62
N VAL A 416 34.30 -5.43 -8.64
CA VAL A 416 34.71 -5.53 -10.07
C VAL A 416 34.79 -4.12 -10.60
N PHE A 417 35.88 -3.82 -11.34
CA PHE A 417 36.13 -2.52 -11.90
C PHE A 417 36.68 -2.66 -13.32
N ILE A 418 36.19 -1.87 -14.25
CA ILE A 418 36.71 -1.82 -15.63
C ILE A 418 37.38 -0.46 -15.82
N ASP A 419 38.68 -0.49 -16.12
CA ASP A 419 39.48 0.73 -16.34
C ASP A 419 39.22 1.36 -17.73
N SER A 420 39.77 2.55 -17.93
CA SER A 420 39.64 3.30 -19.18
C SER A 420 40.23 2.52 -20.39
N ASN A 421 41.22 1.65 -20.15
CA ASN A 421 41.85 0.75 -21.14
C ASN A 421 41.01 -0.52 -21.38
N GLN A 422 39.87 -0.67 -20.70
CA GLN A 422 38.98 -1.86 -20.75
C GLN A 422 39.65 -3.12 -20.19
N ASN A 423 40.56 -3.00 -19.25
CA ASN A 423 40.98 -4.13 -18.42
C ASN A 423 39.95 -4.33 -17.28
N THR A 424 39.71 -5.57 -16.91
CA THR A 424 38.80 -5.91 -15.81
C THR A 424 39.60 -6.30 -14.57
N TRP A 425 39.39 -5.54 -13.50
CA TRP A 425 39.97 -5.74 -12.18
C TRP A 425 38.97 -6.41 -11.25
N VAL A 426 39.37 -7.49 -10.59
CA VAL A 426 38.51 -8.22 -9.65
C VAL A 426 39.18 -8.28 -8.29
N GLY A 427 38.54 -7.67 -7.32
CA GLY A 427 38.91 -7.72 -5.92
C GLY A 427 38.08 -8.76 -5.16
N THR A 428 38.77 -9.59 -4.39
CA THR A 428 38.17 -10.71 -3.67
C THR A 428 38.34 -10.57 -2.16
N TRP A 429 37.60 -11.32 -1.38
CA TRP A 429 37.71 -11.36 0.07
C TRP A 429 38.87 -12.25 0.56
N ASN A 430 39.15 -13.38 -0.11
CA ASN A 430 40.14 -14.35 0.36
C ASN A 430 41.32 -14.63 -0.60
N SER A 431 41.18 -14.25 -1.89
CA SER A 431 42.10 -14.67 -2.93
C SER A 431 42.90 -13.51 -3.56
N GLY A 432 42.75 -12.29 -3.05
CA GLY A 432 43.48 -11.11 -3.48
C GLY A 432 42.98 -10.44 -4.73
N LEU A 433 43.87 -10.05 -5.63
CA LEU A 433 43.61 -9.21 -6.78
C LEU A 433 43.83 -9.98 -8.08
N PHE A 434 42.83 -9.93 -8.95
CA PHE A 434 42.88 -10.49 -10.30
C PHE A 434 42.74 -9.40 -11.35
N LEU A 435 43.48 -9.56 -12.48
CA LEU A 435 43.44 -8.68 -13.64
C LEU A 435 43.19 -9.48 -14.91
N LEU A 436 42.15 -9.12 -15.66
CA LEU A 436 41.97 -9.58 -17.03
C LEU A 436 42.27 -8.41 -17.98
N LYS A 437 43.38 -8.49 -18.69
CA LYS A 437 43.76 -7.48 -19.67
C LYS A 437 42.84 -7.53 -20.89
N LYS A 438 42.59 -6.37 -21.49
CA LYS A 438 41.81 -6.27 -22.74
C LYS A 438 42.36 -7.19 -23.83
N GLY A 439 41.47 -7.99 -24.41
CA GLY A 439 41.83 -8.95 -25.47
C GLY A 439 42.39 -10.27 -24.98
N TYR A 440 42.72 -10.40 -23.72
CA TYR A 440 43.15 -11.67 -23.10
C TYR A 440 41.93 -12.45 -22.56
N LYS A 441 42.09 -13.74 -22.41
CA LYS A 441 41.07 -14.67 -21.89
C LYS A 441 41.45 -15.34 -20.56
N VAL A 442 42.55 -14.88 -19.94
CA VAL A 442 43.03 -15.48 -18.67
C VAL A 442 43.22 -14.39 -17.64
N PHE A 443 42.62 -14.58 -16.48
CA PHE A 443 42.87 -13.72 -15.32
C PHE A 443 44.29 -13.95 -14.78
N GLU A 444 45.04 -12.91 -14.62
CA GLU A 444 46.31 -12.89 -13.88
C GLU A 444 46.04 -12.59 -12.41
N ASN A 445 46.59 -13.43 -11.51
CA ASN A 445 46.59 -13.11 -10.09
C ASN A 445 47.78 -12.17 -9.78
N ILE A 446 47.45 -10.90 -9.58
CA ILE A 446 48.46 -9.85 -9.33
C ILE A 446 49.15 -10.04 -7.96
N GLN A 447 48.45 -10.59 -6.98
CA GLN A 447 49.03 -10.84 -5.66
C GLN A 447 50.12 -11.88 -5.68
N ILE A 448 49.99 -12.95 -6.48
CA ILE A 448 51.03 -13.96 -6.60
C ILE A 448 52.32 -13.36 -7.16
N LYS A 449 52.19 -12.49 -8.16
CA LYS A 449 53.35 -11.78 -8.79
C LYS A 449 53.95 -10.73 -7.88
N ASN A 450 53.21 -10.18 -6.92
CA ASN A 450 53.64 -9.09 -6.06
C ASN A 450 53.46 -9.41 -4.57
N SER A 451 53.65 -10.63 -4.15
CA SER A 451 53.40 -11.13 -2.79
C SER A 451 54.17 -10.37 -1.69
N ASN A 452 55.34 -9.81 -2.03
CA ASN A 452 56.14 -9.02 -1.10
C ASN A 452 55.56 -7.63 -0.83
N ILE A 453 54.74 -7.10 -1.75
CA ILE A 453 54.15 -5.74 -1.66
C ILE A 453 52.69 -5.83 -1.30
N LEU A 454 51.90 -6.60 -2.04
CA LEU A 454 50.46 -6.78 -1.77
C LEU A 454 50.25 -7.85 -0.70
N LYS A 455 50.19 -7.40 0.56
CA LYS A 455 50.06 -8.25 1.74
C LYS A 455 48.64 -8.63 2.08
N SER A 456 47.64 -8.06 1.39
CA SER A 456 46.20 -8.29 1.68
C SER A 456 45.55 -9.19 0.64
N ASN A 457 44.83 -10.19 1.11
CA ASN A 457 43.97 -11.00 0.26
C ASN A 457 42.57 -10.36 0.09
N ARG A 458 42.28 -9.24 0.79
CA ARG A 458 40.94 -8.62 0.86
C ARG A 458 40.96 -7.27 0.16
N ILE A 459 40.49 -7.25 -1.09
CA ILE A 459 40.47 -6.05 -1.92
C ILE A 459 39.05 -5.51 -2.01
N MET A 460 38.85 -4.29 -1.57
CA MET A 460 37.53 -3.70 -1.34
C MET A 460 37.08 -2.72 -2.39
N SER A 461 37.98 -1.91 -2.96
CA SER A 461 37.62 -0.81 -3.84
C SER A 461 38.72 -0.44 -4.81
N PHE A 462 38.34 0.05 -5.97
CA PHE A 462 39.21 0.57 -7.02
C PHE A 462 38.83 1.99 -7.40
N ALA A 463 39.79 2.76 -7.87
CA ALA A 463 39.60 4.03 -8.56
C ALA A 463 40.74 4.24 -9.56
N GLU A 464 40.48 4.84 -10.72
CA GLU A 464 41.46 5.18 -11.73
C GLU A 464 41.70 6.69 -11.74
N ASP A 465 42.94 7.14 -11.67
CA ASP A 465 43.30 8.54 -11.78
C ASP A 465 43.47 8.97 -13.25
N SER A 466 43.63 10.27 -13.49
CA SER A 466 43.77 10.85 -14.82
C SER A 466 44.98 10.34 -15.60
N ASN A 467 45.98 9.76 -14.93
CA ASN A 467 47.17 9.16 -15.57
C ASN A 467 46.96 7.66 -15.89
N GLY A 468 45.79 7.11 -15.59
CA GLY A 468 45.47 5.67 -15.77
C GLY A 468 46.11 4.78 -14.72
N ARG A 469 46.53 5.32 -13.59
CA ARG A 469 47.00 4.54 -12.45
C ARG A 469 45.81 4.05 -11.64
N ILE A 470 45.83 2.78 -11.27
CA ILE A 470 44.74 2.15 -10.49
C ILE A 470 45.08 2.23 -9.00
N TRP A 471 44.21 2.91 -8.28
CA TRP A 471 44.25 2.96 -6.81
C TRP A 471 43.45 1.80 -6.25
N ILE A 472 44.02 1.13 -5.24
CA ILE A 472 43.46 -0.13 -4.70
C ILE A 472 43.33 -0.01 -3.20
N GLY A 473 42.12 -0.08 -2.71
CA GLY A 473 41.81 -0.08 -1.29
C GLY A 473 41.64 -1.50 -0.75
N SER A 474 42.40 -1.79 0.33
CA SER A 474 42.33 -3.09 0.99
C SER A 474 41.70 -3.03 2.38
N PHE A 475 41.22 -4.18 2.84
CA PHE A 475 40.83 -4.38 4.22
C PHE A 475 42.05 -4.83 5.04
N LEU A 476 42.43 -4.10 6.06
CA LEU A 476 43.54 -4.33 7.02
C LEU A 476 44.96 -3.91 6.58
N THR A 477 45.25 -3.69 5.31
CA THR A 477 46.61 -3.36 4.86
C THR A 477 46.75 -1.98 4.21
N GLY A 478 45.62 -1.26 4.03
CA GLY A 478 45.64 0.14 3.59
C GLY A 478 45.57 0.31 2.08
N LEU A 479 46.28 1.35 1.57
CA LEU A 479 46.19 1.84 0.20
C LEU A 479 47.36 1.37 -0.67
N TYR A 480 47.02 0.95 -1.90
CA TYR A 480 48.00 0.64 -2.95
C TYR A 480 47.68 1.43 -4.21
N SER A 481 48.70 1.60 -5.07
CA SER A 481 48.49 2.04 -6.43
C SER A 481 49.26 1.14 -7.41
N TYR A 482 48.66 0.89 -8.57
CA TYR A 482 49.27 0.12 -9.64
C TYR A 482 49.43 1.00 -10.88
N ASP A 483 50.68 1.20 -11.31
CA ASP A 483 50.98 1.91 -12.55
C ASP A 483 50.89 0.91 -13.72
N GLN A 484 49.95 1.11 -14.59
CA GLN A 484 49.66 0.22 -15.72
C GLN A 484 50.79 0.26 -16.77
N LYS A 485 51.53 1.37 -16.90
CA LYS A 485 52.59 1.54 -17.90
C LYS A 485 53.86 0.78 -17.49
N SER A 486 54.24 0.92 -16.24
CA SER A 486 55.48 0.27 -15.71
C SER A 486 55.20 -1.15 -15.14
N GLY A 487 53.90 -1.46 -14.86
CA GLY A 487 53.52 -2.69 -14.15
C GLY A 487 53.94 -2.70 -12.68
N THR A 488 54.25 -1.56 -12.11
CA THR A 488 54.74 -1.46 -10.73
C THR A 488 53.59 -1.25 -9.76
N LEU A 489 53.64 -1.99 -8.65
CA LEU A 489 52.74 -1.85 -7.52
C LEU A 489 53.43 -1.10 -6.39
N LYS A 490 52.80 -0.07 -5.85
CA LYS A 490 53.31 0.72 -4.72
C LYS A 490 52.35 0.57 -3.54
N HIS A 491 52.90 0.42 -2.34
CA HIS A 491 52.17 0.38 -1.09
C HIS A 491 52.41 1.65 -0.27
N TYR A 492 51.34 2.32 0.16
CA TYR A 492 51.41 3.52 0.95
C TYR A 492 51.28 3.16 2.44
N GLN A 493 52.49 3.06 3.13
CA GLN A 493 52.57 2.73 4.56
C GLN A 493 53.09 3.93 5.35
N SER A 494 52.71 4.01 6.60
CA SER A 494 53.17 5.06 7.55
C SER A 494 54.69 5.05 7.80
N GLU A 495 55.31 3.88 7.70
CA GLU A 495 56.74 3.67 7.98
C GLU A 495 57.67 4.22 6.87
N THR A 496 57.16 4.42 5.66
CA THR A 496 57.96 4.84 4.49
C THR A 496 57.73 6.30 4.12
N TYR A 497 56.64 6.90 4.59
CA TYR A 497 56.20 8.26 4.26
C TYR A 497 55.59 8.93 5.50
N GLU A 498 56.42 9.61 6.32
CA GLU A 498 55.96 10.33 7.52
C GLU A 498 54.86 11.37 7.24
N SER A 499 54.79 11.91 6.01
CA SER A 499 53.76 12.85 5.53
C SER A 499 52.48 12.20 5.00
N LEU A 500 52.44 10.88 4.88
CA LEU A 500 51.35 10.09 4.22
C LEU A 500 50.63 9.19 5.23
N TYR A 501 50.38 9.66 6.45
CA TYR A 501 49.79 8.85 7.50
C TYR A 501 48.26 8.73 7.37
N ILE A 502 47.76 7.56 6.93
CA ILE A 502 46.35 7.17 7.01
C ILE A 502 46.20 6.27 8.24
N ASN A 503 45.56 6.78 9.30
CA ASN A 503 45.34 6.04 10.56
C ASN A 503 44.59 4.74 10.40
N SER A 504 43.75 4.60 9.35
CA SER A 504 42.97 3.43 9.11
C SER A 504 43.50 2.56 7.98
N LYS A 505 43.88 1.34 8.31
CA LYS A 505 44.25 0.32 7.33
C LYS A 505 43.04 -0.33 6.64
N ASN A 506 41.78 0.05 7.00
CA ASN A 506 40.56 -0.54 6.49
C ASN A 506 39.88 0.45 5.53
N ILE A 507 40.20 0.34 4.25
CA ILE A 507 39.68 1.20 3.20
C ILE A 507 38.40 0.56 2.66
N ARG A 508 37.33 1.34 2.59
CA ARG A 508 36.01 0.91 2.19
C ARG A 508 35.61 1.38 0.78
N LYS A 509 35.98 2.64 0.47
CA LYS A 509 35.65 3.24 -0.82
C LYS A 509 36.75 4.20 -1.24
N LEU A 510 37.08 4.19 -2.52
CA LEU A 510 37.97 5.14 -3.19
C LEU A 510 37.17 5.83 -4.31
N ILE A 511 37.36 7.12 -4.47
CA ILE A 511 36.97 7.88 -5.65
C ILE A 511 38.07 8.84 -6.06
N VAL A 512 38.08 9.23 -7.32
CA VAL A 512 38.91 10.31 -7.86
C VAL A 512 37.98 11.45 -8.20
N ASP A 513 38.24 12.66 -7.65
CA ASP A 513 37.42 13.82 -7.94
C ASP A 513 37.81 14.48 -9.28
N HIS A 514 37.02 15.48 -9.71
CA HIS A 514 37.25 16.21 -10.95
C HIS A 514 38.61 16.94 -11.01
N GLN A 515 39.28 17.19 -9.88
CA GLN A 515 40.60 17.78 -9.77
C GLN A 515 41.71 16.73 -9.70
N ASN A 516 41.38 15.45 -9.89
CA ASN A 516 42.32 14.32 -9.76
C ASN A 516 42.84 14.08 -8.33
N ASN A 517 42.13 14.54 -7.30
CA ASN A 517 42.44 14.17 -5.90
C ASN A 517 41.77 12.80 -5.58
N ILE A 518 42.43 12.06 -4.69
CA ILE A 518 41.92 10.75 -4.27
C ILE A 518 41.21 10.89 -2.91
N TRP A 519 39.90 10.62 -2.88
CA TRP A 519 39.14 10.55 -1.64
C TRP A 519 39.09 9.12 -1.13
N ILE A 520 39.34 8.94 0.16
CA ILE A 520 39.51 7.65 0.80
C ILE A 520 38.56 7.55 1.98
N GLY A 521 37.49 6.76 1.82
CA GLY A 521 36.58 6.40 2.90
C GLY A 521 37.07 5.18 3.66
N THR A 522 37.24 5.35 4.96
CA THR A 522 37.78 4.30 5.85
C THR A 522 36.83 3.99 6.99
N ARG A 523 37.21 3.01 7.81
CA ARG A 523 36.49 2.71 9.04
C ARG A 523 36.51 3.85 10.07
N THR A 524 37.54 4.68 10.04
CA THR A 524 37.82 5.70 11.07
C THR A 524 37.76 7.14 10.56
N GLY A 525 37.27 7.37 9.34
CA GLY A 525 37.09 8.70 8.80
C GLY A 525 37.39 8.82 7.31
N LEU A 526 37.34 10.06 6.83
CA LEU A 526 37.57 10.46 5.44
C LEU A 526 38.95 11.10 5.31
N TYR A 527 39.66 10.74 4.24
CA TYR A 527 40.95 11.33 3.89
C TYR A 527 40.94 11.78 2.42
N LYS A 528 41.75 12.80 2.10
CA LYS A 528 41.98 13.29 0.73
C LYS A 528 43.46 13.27 0.44
N ILE A 529 43.86 12.73 -0.71
CA ILE A 529 45.22 12.89 -1.26
C ILE A 529 45.14 13.96 -2.33
N GLU A 530 45.84 15.05 -2.12
CA GLU A 530 46.01 16.14 -3.09
C GLU A 530 47.31 15.93 -3.90
N ASN A 531 47.24 16.22 -5.21
CA ASN A 531 48.38 16.08 -6.13
C ASN A 531 49.05 14.69 -6.05
N PRO A 532 48.31 13.59 -6.38
CA PRO A 532 48.86 12.24 -6.23
C PRO A 532 50.12 11.95 -7.06
N ASP A 533 50.47 12.84 -8.01
CA ASP A 533 51.63 12.77 -8.87
C ASP A 533 52.87 13.46 -8.26
N SER A 534 52.68 14.22 -7.22
CA SER A 534 53.79 14.86 -6.50
C SER A 534 54.72 13.82 -5.87
N LYS A 535 56.00 14.17 -5.75
CA LYS A 535 56.95 13.35 -4.97
C LYS A 535 56.56 13.28 -3.50
N THR A 536 55.87 14.30 -3.02
CA THR A 536 55.33 14.44 -1.65
C THR A 536 53.85 14.84 -1.71
N PRO A 537 52.93 13.90 -2.01
CA PRO A 537 51.53 14.19 -2.05
C PRO A 537 51.02 14.56 -0.63
N LYS A 538 50.14 15.56 -0.55
CA LYS A 538 49.56 16.00 0.71
C LYS A 538 48.36 15.12 1.06
N ILE A 539 48.32 14.61 2.29
CA ILE A 539 47.15 13.93 2.85
C ILE A 539 46.46 14.84 3.85
N THR A 540 45.17 15.07 3.63
CA THR A 540 44.33 15.86 4.53
C THR A 540 43.26 14.93 5.17
N PRO A 541 43.30 14.75 6.51
CA PRO A 541 42.27 14.03 7.23
C PRO A 541 41.05 14.93 7.50
N TYR A 542 39.92 14.66 6.94
CA TYR A 542 38.68 15.42 7.13
C TYR A 542 37.91 15.05 8.41
N SER A 543 38.17 13.90 9.00
CA SER A 543 37.58 13.49 10.28
C SER A 543 38.12 14.25 11.49
N SER A 544 39.26 14.95 11.33
CA SER A 544 39.92 15.75 12.38
C SER A 544 39.79 17.27 12.19
N ILE A 545 39.15 17.75 11.14
CA ILE A 545 38.86 19.18 10.94
C ILE A 545 37.77 19.58 11.94
N ILE A 546 38.21 20.14 13.04
CA ILE A 546 37.39 20.52 14.18
C ILE A 546 37.31 22.06 14.18
N ASN A 547 36.16 22.59 13.81
CA ASN A 547 35.71 23.83 14.37
C ASN A 547 34.79 23.52 15.56
N ASN A 548 34.91 24.25 16.65
CA ASN A 548 34.44 24.00 18.02
C ASN A 548 32.93 23.78 18.23
N SER A 549 32.14 23.51 17.21
CA SER A 549 30.72 23.15 17.31
C SER A 549 30.52 21.67 16.96
N SER A 550 29.69 20.99 17.76
CA SER A 550 29.38 19.55 17.61
C SER A 550 28.73 19.21 16.26
N GLU A 551 28.19 20.17 15.53
CA GLU A 551 27.50 20.01 14.24
C GLU A 551 28.45 19.98 13.02
N SER A 552 29.69 20.47 13.15
CA SER A 552 30.67 20.61 12.07
C SER A 552 31.62 19.41 11.94
N ARG A 553 31.25 18.24 12.43
CA ARG A 553 32.08 17.04 12.35
C ARG A 553 31.50 16.04 11.38
N ILE A 554 32.34 15.36 10.60
CA ILE A 554 31.95 14.08 9.99
C ILE A 554 31.77 13.11 11.15
N ARG A 555 30.51 12.90 11.55
CA ARG A 555 30.09 11.91 12.56
C ARG A 555 30.38 10.52 12.00
N GLY A 556 30.66 9.59 12.86
CA GLY A 556 30.69 8.20 12.48
C GLY A 556 32.08 7.69 12.06
N ASN A 557 32.30 6.51 12.54
CA ASN A 557 33.54 5.78 12.37
C ASN A 557 33.46 4.73 11.25
N LEU A 558 32.32 4.63 10.50
CA LEU A 558 32.11 3.58 9.51
C LEU A 558 31.61 4.18 8.21
N LEU A 559 32.52 4.84 7.46
CA LEU A 559 32.16 5.29 6.11
C LEU A 559 31.95 4.07 5.21
N SER A 560 30.81 4.01 4.53
CA SER A 560 30.43 2.89 3.66
C SER A 560 30.64 3.20 2.19
N THR A 561 30.27 4.42 1.77
CA THR A 561 30.31 4.86 0.36
C THR A 561 30.59 6.36 0.26
N ILE A 562 31.15 6.79 -0.87
CA ILE A 562 31.47 8.18 -1.18
C ILE A 562 31.21 8.41 -2.66
N ILE A 563 30.64 9.56 -3.03
CA ILE A 563 30.60 10.07 -4.39
C ILE A 563 30.89 11.57 -4.42
N GLU A 564 31.33 12.09 -5.55
CA GLU A 564 31.34 13.51 -5.88
C GLU A 564 30.12 13.83 -6.73
N ASP A 565 29.39 14.92 -6.40
CA ASP A 565 28.28 15.40 -7.20
C ASP A 565 28.71 16.40 -8.29
N LYS A 566 27.81 16.74 -9.19
CA LYS A 566 28.08 17.70 -10.28
C LYS A 566 28.35 19.12 -9.80
N GLN A 567 28.06 19.44 -8.55
CA GLN A 567 28.36 20.70 -7.88
C GLN A 567 29.67 20.61 -7.09
N ASN A 568 30.43 19.53 -7.27
CA ASN A 568 31.69 19.24 -6.60
C ASN A 568 31.59 19.05 -5.08
N ASN A 569 30.37 18.73 -4.56
CA ASN A 569 30.25 18.33 -3.17
C ASN A 569 30.52 16.83 -3.03
N ILE A 570 31.02 16.45 -1.88
CA ILE A 570 31.26 15.05 -1.52
C ILE A 570 30.10 14.54 -0.66
N TRP A 571 29.38 13.55 -1.19
CA TRP A 571 28.34 12.86 -0.47
C TRP A 571 28.91 11.60 0.18
N ILE A 572 28.64 11.42 1.46
CA ILE A 572 29.24 10.39 2.29
C ILE A 572 28.12 9.60 2.96
N GLY A 573 28.07 8.32 2.66
CA GLY A 573 27.19 7.37 3.36
C GLY A 573 27.93 6.70 4.50
N THR A 574 27.24 6.54 5.63
CA THR A 574 27.78 5.88 6.83
C THR A 574 27.00 4.61 7.17
N ASP A 575 27.57 3.77 8.01
CA ASP A 575 26.96 2.55 8.51
C ASP A 575 26.52 2.76 9.97
N GLY A 576 25.49 3.60 10.15
CA GLY A 576 24.90 3.89 11.47
C GLY A 576 24.53 5.36 11.71
N ASP A 577 25.24 6.32 11.08
CA ASP A 577 25.04 7.76 11.30
C ASP A 577 24.33 8.48 10.13
N GLY A 578 23.81 7.73 9.16
CA GLY A 578 23.05 8.28 8.03
C GLY A 578 23.91 8.87 6.90
N LEU A 579 23.49 10.00 6.35
CA LEU A 579 24.04 10.65 5.15
C LEU A 579 24.67 12.00 5.50
N CYS A 580 25.82 12.29 4.91
CA CYS A 580 26.51 13.56 5.06
C CYS A 580 26.84 14.16 3.69
N LYS A 581 26.66 15.45 3.53
CA LYS A 581 27.12 16.25 2.38
C LYS A 581 28.23 17.22 2.84
N LEU A 582 29.37 17.14 2.22
CA LEU A 582 30.53 18.00 2.46
C LEU A 582 30.79 18.89 1.23
N ASN A 583 30.88 20.17 1.41
CA ASN A 583 31.43 21.07 0.40
C ASN A 583 32.96 21.20 0.64
N PRO A 584 33.82 20.67 -0.24
CA PRO A 584 35.27 20.66 0.01
C PRO A 584 35.96 22.04 -0.12
N ILE A 585 35.26 23.06 -0.64
CA ILE A 585 35.79 24.44 -0.81
C ILE A 585 35.46 25.27 0.42
N THR A 586 34.20 25.22 0.89
CA THR A 586 33.74 25.99 2.07
C THR A 586 33.94 25.22 3.37
N GLU A 587 34.27 23.95 3.31
CA GLU A 587 34.36 22.99 4.42
C GLU A 587 33.02 22.84 5.19
N GLU A 588 31.89 23.27 4.60
CA GLU A 588 30.58 23.16 5.19
C GLU A 588 30.10 21.70 5.14
N ILE A 589 29.57 21.22 6.27
CA ILE A 589 29.07 19.86 6.45
C ILE A 589 27.61 19.93 6.80
N LYS A 590 26.79 19.26 6.01
CA LYS A 590 25.35 19.05 6.30
C LYS A 590 25.07 17.57 6.54
N TRP A 591 24.45 17.27 7.68
CA TRP A 591 23.94 15.94 8.00
C TRP A 591 22.45 15.85 7.72
N PHE A 592 22.00 14.68 7.25
CA PHE A 592 20.61 14.30 7.08
C PHE A 592 20.31 13.19 8.07
N ASP A 593 19.35 13.43 8.96
CA ASP A 593 18.93 12.48 9.99
C ASP A 593 17.50 12.01 9.78
N LEU A 594 17.01 11.13 10.67
CA LEU A 594 15.66 10.55 10.60
C LEU A 594 14.51 11.58 10.74
N SER A 595 14.81 12.83 11.13
CA SER A 595 13.79 13.89 11.31
C SER A 595 13.35 14.52 9.98
N GLU A 596 14.11 14.32 8.88
CA GLU A 596 13.86 14.90 7.56
C GLU A 596 13.22 13.92 6.56
N ASN A 597 12.33 13.03 7.01
CA ASN A 597 11.75 11.92 6.23
C ASN A 597 12.80 10.97 5.64
N PHE A 598 13.96 10.87 6.29
CA PHE A 598 15.07 10.03 5.87
C PHE A 598 15.07 8.72 6.65
N ASP A 599 14.77 7.60 5.97
CA ASP A 599 14.56 6.29 6.59
C ASP A 599 15.85 5.45 6.80
N HIS A 600 17.03 5.97 6.39
CA HIS A 600 18.25 5.16 6.39
C HIS A 600 19.25 5.59 7.45
N GLN A 601 19.44 4.78 8.48
CA GLN A 601 20.60 4.90 9.38
C GLN A 601 21.88 4.38 8.72
N SER A 602 21.77 3.40 7.83
CA SER A 602 22.92 2.77 7.16
C SER A 602 22.78 2.92 5.64
N ILE A 603 23.62 3.77 5.06
CA ILE A 603 23.71 3.99 3.61
C ILE A 603 24.73 3.02 3.03
N LYS A 604 24.33 2.23 2.06
CA LYS A 604 25.18 1.21 1.42
C LYS A 604 25.77 1.70 0.10
N SER A 605 25.00 2.46 -0.68
CA SER A 605 25.44 3.03 -1.95
C SER A 605 24.77 4.35 -2.25
N ILE A 606 25.47 5.23 -2.95
CA ILE A 606 25.00 6.53 -3.43
C ILE A 606 25.35 6.62 -4.91
N ILE A 607 24.47 7.18 -5.71
CA ILE A 607 24.68 7.41 -7.13
C ILE A 607 23.99 8.70 -7.58
N GLN A 608 24.63 9.45 -8.48
CA GLN A 608 24.03 10.61 -9.11
C GLN A 608 23.66 10.30 -10.56
N THR A 609 22.46 10.68 -10.97
CA THR A 609 21.99 10.55 -12.36
C THR A 609 22.66 11.59 -13.28
N LYS A 610 22.49 11.39 -14.61
CA LYS A 610 22.95 12.37 -15.60
C LYS A 610 22.29 13.75 -15.45
N ASP A 611 21.09 13.80 -14.90
CA ASP A 611 20.33 15.04 -14.68
C ASP A 611 20.63 15.66 -13.29
N GLY A 612 21.47 15.02 -12.47
CA GLY A 612 21.93 15.55 -11.17
C GLY A 612 21.16 15.05 -9.97
N GLU A 613 20.16 14.17 -10.13
CA GLU A 613 19.41 13.58 -9.03
C GLU A 613 20.30 12.64 -8.22
N ILE A 614 20.18 12.68 -6.89
CA ILE A 614 20.88 11.79 -5.97
C ILE A 614 19.95 10.65 -5.56
N TRP A 615 20.42 9.42 -5.74
CA TRP A 615 19.76 8.22 -5.32
C TRP A 615 20.61 7.43 -4.34
N LEU A 616 19.98 6.88 -3.30
CA LEU A 616 20.62 6.18 -2.20
C LEU A 616 20.04 4.79 -2.07
N ALA A 617 20.86 3.83 -1.65
CA ALA A 617 20.35 2.53 -1.24
C ALA A 617 20.93 2.16 0.14
N GLY A 618 20.11 1.55 0.98
CA GLY A 618 20.47 1.22 2.36
C GLY A 618 19.89 -0.11 2.84
N ASN A 619 19.57 -0.17 4.11
CA ASN A 619 18.91 -1.32 4.74
C ASN A 619 17.37 -1.18 4.82
N ASN A 620 16.82 -0.04 4.42
CA ASN A 620 15.36 0.22 4.38
C ASN A 620 14.84 0.49 2.95
N GLY A 621 15.59 0.11 1.91
CA GLY A 621 15.19 0.31 0.52
C GLY A 621 16.07 1.27 -0.26
N ILE A 622 15.46 2.01 -1.19
CA ILE A 622 16.08 3.04 -2.03
C ILE A 622 15.41 4.38 -1.74
N SER A 623 16.20 5.46 -1.70
CA SER A 623 15.67 6.81 -1.55
C SER A 623 16.17 7.73 -2.65
N LYS A 624 15.30 8.62 -3.10
CA LYS A 624 15.60 9.76 -3.98
C LYS A 624 15.66 11.04 -3.15
N PHE A 625 16.71 11.83 -3.31
CA PHE A 625 16.78 13.16 -2.71
C PHE A 625 16.13 14.20 -3.61
N ASP A 626 15.09 14.87 -3.10
CA ASP A 626 14.45 16.03 -3.71
C ASP A 626 15.17 17.30 -3.25
N SER A 627 16.02 17.86 -4.11
CA SER A 627 16.82 19.04 -3.79
C SER A 627 16.00 20.33 -3.67
N VAL A 628 14.79 20.38 -4.22
CA VAL A 628 13.89 21.56 -4.17
C VAL A 628 13.21 21.63 -2.80
N LYS A 629 12.67 20.50 -2.35
CA LYS A 629 11.99 20.38 -1.04
C LYS A 629 12.97 20.11 0.10
N ASN A 630 14.21 19.70 -0.22
CA ASN A 630 15.23 19.22 0.73
C ASN A 630 14.74 18.01 1.56
N GLU A 631 14.00 17.11 0.92
CA GLU A 631 13.37 15.92 1.52
C GLU A 631 13.74 14.65 0.74
N PHE A 632 13.50 13.50 1.36
CA PHE A 632 13.72 12.20 0.73
C PHE A 632 12.39 11.52 0.38
N ILE A 633 12.34 10.92 -0.81
CA ILE A 633 11.26 10.02 -1.23
C ILE A 633 11.78 8.60 -1.10
N ASN A 634 11.14 7.78 -0.26
CA ASN A 634 11.60 6.45 0.09
C ASN A 634 10.80 5.38 -0.64
N TYR A 635 11.51 4.36 -1.16
CA TYR A 635 10.94 3.21 -1.88
C TYR A 635 11.39 1.91 -1.20
N ASN A 636 10.48 0.96 -1.07
CA ASN A 636 10.69 -0.32 -0.39
C ASN A 636 10.08 -1.51 -1.16
N THR A 637 10.01 -2.68 -0.54
CA THR A 637 9.44 -3.88 -1.19
C THR A 637 7.97 -3.73 -1.58
N GLN A 638 7.23 -2.81 -0.99
CA GLN A 638 5.84 -2.51 -1.39
C GLN A 638 5.79 -1.73 -2.72
N ASP A 639 6.88 -1.01 -3.05
CA ASP A 639 7.03 -0.27 -4.30
C ASP A 639 7.57 -1.12 -5.46
N GLY A 640 7.85 -2.41 -5.22
CA GLY A 640 8.35 -3.34 -6.23
C GLY A 640 9.83 -3.72 -6.08
N LEU A 641 10.53 -3.27 -5.04
CA LEU A 641 11.89 -3.74 -4.76
C LEU A 641 11.85 -5.22 -4.33
N ILE A 642 12.85 -6.00 -4.75
CA ILE A 642 12.96 -7.42 -4.35
C ILE A 642 13.38 -7.59 -2.88
N THR A 643 13.98 -6.56 -2.29
CA THR A 643 14.38 -6.51 -0.87
C THR A 643 14.60 -5.07 -0.43
N ASN A 644 14.53 -4.83 0.88
CA ASN A 644 14.93 -3.56 1.48
C ASN A 644 16.44 -3.48 1.77
N ASN A 645 17.16 -4.61 1.71
CA ASN A 645 18.58 -4.68 2.09
C ASN A 645 19.49 -4.70 0.87
N PHE A 646 20.29 -3.65 0.70
CA PHE A 646 21.23 -3.49 -0.41
C PHE A 646 22.69 -3.73 0.01
N ASN A 647 23.53 -4.08 -0.96
CA ASN A 647 24.95 -4.32 -0.74
C ASN A 647 25.77 -3.03 -0.85
N LYS A 648 26.92 -2.98 -0.13
CA LYS A 648 27.82 -1.82 -0.11
C LYS A 648 28.45 -1.61 -1.47
N ASN A 649 28.41 -0.37 -1.99
CA ASN A 649 29.02 0.03 -3.25
C ASN A 649 28.57 -0.78 -4.49
N SER A 650 27.45 -1.50 -4.38
CA SER A 650 26.88 -2.30 -5.46
C SER A 650 25.86 -1.50 -6.24
N ASN A 651 26.32 -0.53 -6.99
CA ASN A 651 25.48 0.34 -7.83
C ASN A 651 26.19 0.68 -9.14
N TYR A 652 25.39 0.98 -10.18
CA TYR A 652 25.88 1.40 -11.47
C TYR A 652 24.87 2.27 -12.20
N LEU A 653 25.34 3.36 -12.84
CA LEU A 653 24.57 4.16 -13.80
C LEU A 653 25.01 3.79 -15.20
N SER A 654 24.11 3.22 -15.98
CA SER A 654 24.39 2.86 -17.37
C SER A 654 24.40 4.07 -18.31
N ASP A 655 24.99 3.89 -19.49
CA ASP A 655 25.07 4.95 -20.49
C ASP A 655 23.73 5.46 -20.97
N ASN A 656 22.68 4.62 -20.94
CA ASN A 656 21.30 4.99 -21.26
C ASN A 656 20.50 5.55 -20.07
N GLY A 657 21.16 5.82 -18.92
CA GLY A 657 20.55 6.48 -17.76
C GLY A 657 19.82 5.56 -16.79
N ILE A 658 19.83 4.25 -16.99
CA ILE A 658 19.23 3.26 -16.08
C ILE A 658 20.11 3.06 -14.87
N LEU A 659 19.50 3.11 -13.69
CA LEU A 659 20.14 2.83 -12.40
C LEU A 659 20.05 1.34 -12.06
N TYR A 660 21.15 0.78 -11.56
CA TYR A 660 21.26 -0.59 -11.07
C TYR A 660 21.75 -0.58 -9.63
N PHE A 661 21.08 -1.33 -8.76
CA PHE A 661 21.44 -1.51 -7.37
C PHE A 661 21.48 -2.99 -7.01
N GLY A 662 22.66 -3.47 -6.62
CA GLY A 662 22.87 -4.85 -6.18
C GLY A 662 22.49 -5.05 -4.71
N CYS A 663 21.84 -6.16 -4.44
CA CYS A 663 21.32 -6.50 -3.12
C CYS A 663 21.56 -7.98 -2.78
N TYR A 664 21.06 -8.43 -1.62
CA TYR A 664 21.19 -9.82 -1.15
C TYR A 664 20.28 -10.82 -1.89
N LYS A 665 19.43 -10.34 -2.83
CA LYS A 665 18.52 -11.20 -3.61
C LYS A 665 18.75 -11.08 -5.13
N GLY A 666 19.66 -10.22 -5.59
CA GLY A 666 19.91 -9.95 -6.99
C GLY A 666 20.19 -8.47 -7.26
N ILE A 667 19.60 -7.93 -8.31
CA ILE A 667 19.74 -6.53 -8.75
C ILE A 667 18.35 -5.95 -8.92
N ASN A 668 18.10 -4.77 -8.34
CA ASN A 668 17.02 -3.91 -8.79
C ASN A 668 17.55 -2.90 -9.81
N TYR A 669 16.77 -2.66 -10.88
CA TYR A 669 17.14 -1.65 -11.88
C TYR A 669 15.89 -0.91 -12.37
N PHE A 670 16.06 0.36 -12.73
CA PHE A 670 14.96 1.21 -13.17
C PHE A 670 15.46 2.44 -13.91
N ASP A 671 14.59 3.02 -14.73
CA ASP A 671 14.80 4.35 -15.28
C ASP A 671 14.26 5.38 -14.29
N PRO A 672 15.10 6.28 -13.74
CA PRO A 672 14.66 7.33 -12.83
C PRO A 672 13.54 8.21 -13.38
N LYS A 673 13.53 8.43 -14.71
CA LYS A 673 12.51 9.25 -15.42
C LYS A 673 11.18 8.53 -15.55
N ALA A 674 11.17 7.21 -15.50
CA ALA A 674 9.95 6.41 -15.55
C ALA A 674 9.26 6.25 -14.18
N ILE A 675 9.90 6.69 -13.09
CA ILE A 675 9.30 6.71 -11.76
C ILE A 675 8.32 7.87 -11.68
N THR A 676 7.06 7.58 -11.97
CA THR A 676 5.97 8.56 -11.87
C THR A 676 5.38 8.55 -10.47
N THR A 677 4.98 9.71 -9.98
CA THR A 677 4.18 9.86 -8.76
C THR A 677 2.72 9.54 -9.06
N ASN A 678 2.02 8.86 -8.16
CA ASN A 678 0.58 8.70 -8.27
C ASN A 678 -0.11 10.02 -7.88
N PRO A 679 -0.75 10.74 -8.81
CA PRO A 679 -1.38 12.03 -8.51
C PRO A 679 -2.70 11.89 -7.76
N THR A 680 -3.25 10.67 -7.60
CA THR A 680 -4.56 10.42 -7.01
C THR A 680 -4.46 10.29 -5.49
N PRO A 681 -5.03 11.22 -4.72
CA PRO A 681 -5.06 11.10 -3.27
C PRO A 681 -6.07 10.03 -2.82
N PRO A 682 -5.87 9.37 -1.66
CA PRO A 682 -6.80 8.39 -1.15
C PRO A 682 -8.13 9.04 -0.72
N VAL A 683 -9.25 8.43 -1.09
CA VAL A 683 -10.56 8.81 -0.53
C VAL A 683 -10.68 8.18 0.85
N VAL A 684 -11.06 8.97 1.86
CA VAL A 684 -11.19 8.48 3.24
C VAL A 684 -12.64 8.10 3.54
N TYR A 685 -12.82 6.90 4.10
CA TYR A 685 -14.11 6.35 4.55
C TYR A 685 -14.10 6.13 6.06
N LEU A 686 -15.23 6.38 6.71
CA LEU A 686 -15.46 6.04 8.11
C LEU A 686 -15.98 4.60 8.18
N THR A 687 -15.36 3.75 9.00
CA THR A 687 -15.72 2.32 9.06
C THR A 687 -16.57 1.99 10.27
N ASP A 688 -16.27 2.56 11.40
CA ASP A 688 -16.96 2.26 12.65
C ASP A 688 -17.07 3.50 13.54
N PHE A 689 -18.13 3.52 14.34
CA PHE A 689 -18.32 4.50 15.39
C PHE A 689 -18.57 3.75 16.71
N LYS A 690 -17.67 3.95 17.66
CA LYS A 690 -17.71 3.27 18.95
C LYS A 690 -18.01 4.23 20.07
N ILE A 691 -18.85 3.81 21.00
CA ILE A 691 -19.08 4.53 22.26
C ILE A 691 -18.54 3.63 23.39
N SER A 692 -17.64 4.16 24.21
CA SER A 692 -16.96 3.39 25.26
C SER A 692 -16.33 2.09 24.74
N ASN A 693 -15.68 2.14 23.56
CA ASN A 693 -15.06 1.02 22.82
C ASN A 693 -16.03 -0.06 22.31
N LEU A 694 -17.34 0.15 22.37
CA LEU A 694 -18.34 -0.76 21.80
C LEU A 694 -18.84 -0.19 20.47
N SER A 695 -18.76 -1.01 19.42
CA SER A 695 -19.28 -0.65 18.09
C SER A 695 -20.79 -0.44 18.12
N ILE A 696 -21.24 0.62 17.47
CA ILE A 696 -22.66 0.99 17.44
C ILE A 696 -23.31 0.43 16.18
N ILE A 697 -24.27 -0.46 16.38
CA ILE A 697 -25.04 -1.05 15.27
C ILE A 697 -26.19 -0.11 14.88
N PRO A 698 -26.32 0.21 13.57
CA PRO A 698 -27.42 1.06 13.11
C PRO A 698 -28.81 0.48 13.42
N SER A 699 -29.74 1.35 13.76
CA SER A 699 -31.15 1.00 13.99
C SER A 699 -31.44 0.03 15.14
N GLU A 700 -30.48 -0.27 16.01
CA GLU A 700 -30.75 -0.95 17.28
C GLU A 700 -31.42 -0.01 18.27
N MET A 701 -32.15 -0.58 19.22
CA MET A 701 -32.86 0.20 20.24
C MET A 701 -31.87 1.04 21.05
N GLY A 702 -32.03 2.37 21.03
CA GLY A 702 -31.11 3.30 21.72
C GLY A 702 -29.86 3.69 20.93
N SER A 703 -29.65 3.14 19.72
CA SER A 703 -28.55 3.53 18.86
C SER A 703 -28.65 4.98 18.39
N PRO A 704 -27.58 5.79 18.51
CA PRO A 704 -27.52 7.13 17.92
C PRO A 704 -27.39 7.11 16.39
N LEU A 705 -27.10 5.93 15.79
CA LEU A 705 -26.98 5.74 14.36
C LEU A 705 -28.27 5.14 13.76
N LYS A 706 -28.83 5.81 12.75
CA LYS A 706 -29.92 5.28 11.92
C LYS A 706 -29.38 4.53 10.70
N LYS A 707 -28.20 4.88 10.24
CA LYS A 707 -27.46 4.31 9.11
C LYS A 707 -26.03 4.05 9.54
N VAL A 708 -25.27 3.27 8.77
CA VAL A 708 -23.82 3.11 9.00
C VAL A 708 -23.13 4.47 9.03
N VAL A 709 -22.05 4.57 9.79
CA VAL A 709 -21.36 5.86 10.03
C VAL A 709 -20.96 6.57 8.74
N ASN A 710 -20.53 5.82 7.71
CA ASN A 710 -20.15 6.38 6.42
C ASN A 710 -21.32 7.00 5.61
N GLU A 711 -22.57 6.63 5.91
CA GLU A 711 -23.80 7.17 5.31
C GLU A 711 -24.49 8.21 6.23
N THR A 712 -23.83 8.56 7.34
CA THR A 712 -24.38 9.45 8.36
C THR A 712 -23.65 10.79 8.32
N ALA A 713 -24.37 11.87 8.02
CA ALA A 713 -23.79 13.22 8.02
C ALA A 713 -23.62 13.80 9.44
N LYS A 714 -24.51 13.44 10.37
CA LYS A 714 -24.49 13.99 11.74
C LYS A 714 -25.01 12.96 12.76
N ILE A 715 -24.26 12.81 13.85
CA ILE A 715 -24.60 11.95 14.99
C ILE A 715 -25.02 12.84 16.17
N LYS A 716 -26.03 12.38 16.93
CA LYS A 716 -26.44 13.02 18.20
C LYS A 716 -26.12 12.07 19.34
N LEU A 717 -25.30 12.52 20.27
CA LEU A 717 -24.88 11.79 21.46
C LEU A 717 -25.52 12.33 22.72
N GLY A 718 -25.83 11.46 23.66
CA GLY A 718 -26.20 11.84 25.01
C GLY A 718 -25.03 12.48 25.77
N HIS A 719 -25.31 13.18 26.83
CA HIS A 719 -24.29 13.81 27.69
C HIS A 719 -23.37 12.79 28.39
N ASP A 720 -23.82 11.55 28.52
CA ASP A 720 -23.13 10.40 29.07
C ASP A 720 -22.31 9.64 28.01
N GLN A 721 -22.52 9.93 26.73
CA GLN A 721 -21.81 9.35 25.57
C GLN A 721 -20.66 10.24 25.10
N ASN A 722 -19.89 10.78 26.03
CA ASN A 722 -18.84 11.77 25.76
C ASN A 722 -17.45 11.13 25.52
N MET A 723 -17.38 9.79 25.45
CA MET A 723 -16.22 9.01 25.05
C MET A 723 -16.58 8.21 23.80
N PHE A 724 -15.93 8.51 22.68
CA PHE A 724 -16.17 7.83 21.41
C PHE A 724 -14.90 7.67 20.61
N THR A 725 -14.90 6.64 19.76
CA THR A 725 -13.83 6.34 18.79
C THR A 725 -14.42 6.29 17.39
N ILE A 726 -13.73 6.91 16.44
CA ILE A 726 -14.09 6.90 15.03
C ILE A 726 -12.99 6.15 14.28
N ASP A 727 -13.32 5.02 13.68
CA ASP A 727 -12.41 4.26 12.84
C ASP A 727 -12.56 4.73 11.39
N TYR A 728 -11.44 4.81 10.67
CA TYR A 728 -11.40 5.27 9.29
C TYR A 728 -10.30 4.56 8.50
N PHE A 729 -10.42 4.56 7.18
CA PHE A 729 -9.35 4.15 6.29
C PHE A 729 -9.32 5.00 5.01
N GLY A 730 -8.15 5.12 4.41
CA GLY A 730 -7.97 5.65 3.05
C GLY A 730 -8.07 4.52 2.04
N LEU A 731 -8.93 4.66 1.04
CA LEU A 731 -9.08 3.68 -0.02
C LEU A 731 -7.81 3.65 -0.88
N GLY A 732 -7.22 2.48 -1.02
CA GLY A 732 -6.07 2.25 -1.88
C GLY A 732 -5.71 0.78 -1.95
N TYR A 733 -5.50 0.27 -3.16
CA TYR A 733 -5.14 -1.13 -3.40
C TYR A 733 -3.64 -1.31 -3.61
N THR A 734 -2.99 -0.24 -4.07
CA THR A 734 -1.54 -0.16 -4.23
C THR A 734 -0.94 0.47 -2.99
N ARG A 735 0.05 -0.18 -2.39
CA ARG A 735 0.79 0.37 -1.23
C ARG A 735 -0.10 0.87 -0.08
N SER A 736 -1.26 0.24 0.12
CA SER A 736 -2.25 0.64 1.12
C SER A 736 -1.67 0.81 2.53
N LYS A 737 -0.68 0.00 2.90
CA LYS A 737 0.01 0.06 4.20
C LYS A 737 0.86 1.32 4.39
N ASN A 738 1.09 2.11 3.33
CA ASN A 738 1.87 3.34 3.37
C ASN A 738 1.00 4.60 3.36
N ILE A 739 -0.32 4.45 3.37
CA ILE A 739 -1.25 5.58 3.53
C ILE A 739 -1.11 6.13 4.95
N GLU A 740 -0.91 7.43 5.06
CA GLU A 740 -0.85 8.15 6.33
C GLU A 740 -2.05 9.07 6.48
N TYR A 741 -2.36 9.44 7.73
CA TYR A 741 -3.60 10.14 8.07
C TYR A 741 -3.35 11.37 8.91
N ALA A 742 -4.26 12.33 8.79
CA ALA A 742 -4.41 13.41 9.73
C ALA A 742 -5.90 13.63 10.05
N TYR A 743 -6.21 13.86 11.32
CA TYR A 743 -7.57 14.15 11.75
C TYR A 743 -7.63 15.40 12.63
N TYR A 744 -8.84 15.95 12.75
CA TYR A 744 -9.10 17.21 13.45
C TYR A 744 -10.56 17.26 13.91
N LEU A 745 -10.79 17.50 15.19
CA LEU A 745 -12.12 17.71 15.74
C LEU A 745 -12.38 19.22 15.89
N GLU A 746 -12.97 19.81 14.85
CA GLU A 746 -13.32 21.23 14.82
C GLU A 746 -14.30 21.58 15.95
N GLY A 747 -14.00 22.63 16.70
CA GLY A 747 -14.71 23.02 17.89
C GLY A 747 -14.10 22.49 19.19
N PHE A 748 -13.13 21.59 19.11
CA PHE A 748 -12.41 21.05 20.28
C PHE A 748 -10.89 21.21 20.16
N GLU A 749 -10.32 20.89 19.00
CA GLU A 749 -8.89 20.98 18.72
C GLU A 749 -8.56 22.27 17.97
N THR A 750 -7.30 22.71 18.00
CA THR A 750 -6.82 23.91 17.32
C THR A 750 -6.16 23.61 15.98
N ASP A 751 -5.52 22.43 15.86
CA ASP A 751 -4.74 22.03 14.70
C ASP A 751 -4.96 20.57 14.31
N TRP A 752 -4.47 20.17 13.12
CA TRP A 752 -4.48 18.83 12.63
C TRP A 752 -3.53 17.90 13.40
N ASN A 753 -4.01 16.74 13.82
CA ASN A 753 -3.23 15.66 14.38
C ASN A 753 -2.70 14.75 13.26
N TYR A 754 -1.42 14.83 12.96
CA TYR A 754 -0.76 13.96 11.98
C TYR A 754 -0.35 12.66 12.66
N VAL A 755 -1.08 11.58 12.38
CA VAL A 755 -1.01 10.31 13.13
C VAL A 755 -0.35 9.16 12.36
N LYS A 756 0.30 9.46 11.26
CA LYS A 756 0.92 8.46 10.39
C LYS A 756 -0.09 7.36 10.02
N LYS A 757 0.19 6.11 10.35
CA LYS A 757 -0.59 4.92 9.94
C LYS A 757 -1.73 4.54 10.89
N ILE A 758 -2.01 5.35 11.90
CA ILE A 758 -3.11 5.11 12.86
C ILE A 758 -4.45 5.39 12.18
N ARG A 759 -5.39 4.44 12.26
CA ARG A 759 -6.68 4.47 11.56
C ARG A 759 -7.88 4.64 12.50
N ASN A 760 -7.65 5.20 13.66
CA ASN A 760 -8.71 5.57 14.59
C ASN A 760 -8.41 6.89 15.30
N ALA A 761 -9.46 7.60 15.69
CA ALA A 761 -9.42 8.78 16.52
C ALA A 761 -10.28 8.56 17.75
N THR A 762 -9.68 8.60 18.93
CA THR A 762 -10.38 8.38 20.20
C THR A 762 -10.45 9.70 20.98
N TYR A 763 -11.64 10.08 21.35
CA TYR A 763 -11.92 11.26 22.14
C TYR A 763 -12.55 10.87 23.46
N THR A 764 -12.10 11.51 24.53
CA THR A 764 -12.58 11.25 25.88
C THR A 764 -13.00 12.55 26.55
N ASN A 765 -14.10 12.50 27.28
CA ASN A 765 -14.63 13.63 28.07
C ASN A 765 -14.87 14.92 27.26
N ILE A 766 -15.45 14.77 26.07
CA ILE A 766 -15.78 15.92 25.21
C ILE A 766 -16.98 16.64 25.81
N PRO A 767 -16.92 18.00 25.99
CA PRO A 767 -18.02 18.78 26.47
C PRO A 767 -19.28 18.74 25.60
N ALA A 768 -20.43 19.13 26.14
CA ALA A 768 -21.63 19.31 25.34
C ALA A 768 -21.42 20.43 24.32
N GLY A 769 -21.76 20.19 23.05
CA GLY A 769 -21.49 21.12 21.95
C GLY A 769 -21.77 20.50 20.58
N ASP A 770 -21.57 21.30 19.53
CA ASP A 770 -21.60 20.88 18.14
C ASP A 770 -20.15 20.84 17.62
N TYR A 771 -19.73 19.72 17.04
CA TYR A 771 -18.37 19.45 16.56
C TYR A 771 -18.42 18.89 15.13
N ASN A 772 -17.34 19.10 14.37
CA ASN A 772 -17.14 18.46 13.10
C ASN A 772 -15.84 17.66 13.13
N PHE A 773 -15.93 16.36 13.12
CA PHE A 773 -14.76 15.50 12.92
C PHE A 773 -14.36 15.53 11.45
N LYS A 774 -13.10 15.85 11.17
CA LYS A 774 -12.52 15.92 9.84
C LYS A 774 -11.34 14.99 9.78
N VAL A 775 -11.24 14.20 8.71
CA VAL A 775 -10.11 13.30 8.47
C VAL A 775 -9.68 13.37 7.01
N LYS A 776 -8.37 13.40 6.79
CA LYS A 776 -7.74 13.37 5.47
C LYS A 776 -6.62 12.34 5.43
N ALA A 777 -6.25 11.91 4.23
CA ALA A 777 -5.19 10.95 4.03
C ALA A 777 -4.22 11.39 2.93
N VAL A 778 -3.00 10.87 2.99
CA VAL A 778 -1.95 11.06 2.00
C VAL A 778 -1.56 9.71 1.42
N ASN A 779 -1.34 9.67 0.10
CA ASN A 779 -0.82 8.47 -0.53
C ASN A 779 0.70 8.33 -0.29
N SER A 780 1.27 7.19 -0.67
CA SER A 780 2.70 6.90 -0.52
C SER A 780 3.64 7.86 -1.29
N ASP A 781 3.10 8.65 -2.21
CA ASP A 781 3.86 9.63 -3.02
C ASP A 781 3.72 11.07 -2.46
N GLY A 782 3.12 11.23 -1.27
CA GLY A 782 3.01 12.52 -0.57
C GLY A 782 1.83 13.40 -1.02
N ILE A 783 0.86 12.86 -1.79
CA ILE A 783 -0.30 13.62 -2.27
C ILE A 783 -1.44 13.51 -1.26
N TRP A 784 -1.79 14.63 -0.62
CA TRP A 784 -2.88 14.73 0.34
C TRP A 784 -4.23 14.87 -0.33
N ASN A 785 -5.25 14.27 0.30
CA ASN A 785 -6.64 14.59 -0.02
C ASN A 785 -6.98 15.98 0.59
N GLU A 786 -7.17 16.97 -0.26
CA GLU A 786 -7.49 18.35 0.18
C GLU A 786 -8.94 18.49 0.67
N THR A 787 -9.82 17.60 0.24
CA THR A 787 -11.23 17.56 0.69
C THR A 787 -11.39 16.51 1.79
N PRO A 788 -11.35 16.89 3.08
CA PRO A 788 -11.47 15.93 4.17
C PRO A 788 -12.87 15.32 4.23
N THR A 789 -12.95 14.09 4.71
CA THR A 789 -14.22 13.46 5.09
C THR A 789 -14.69 14.07 6.41
N VAL A 790 -15.97 14.48 6.46
CA VAL A 790 -16.54 15.23 7.58
C VAL A 790 -17.69 14.46 8.22
N LEU A 791 -17.70 14.38 9.56
CA LEU A 791 -18.78 13.84 10.36
C LEU A 791 -19.19 14.85 11.43
N GLY A 792 -20.42 15.35 11.38
CA GLY A 792 -20.97 16.21 12.42
C GLY A 792 -21.28 15.41 13.69
N ILE A 793 -20.89 15.92 14.85
CA ILE A 793 -21.14 15.28 16.15
C ILE A 793 -21.77 16.33 17.08
N LYS A 794 -22.99 16.05 17.57
CA LYS A 794 -23.66 16.88 18.54
C LYS A 794 -23.79 16.15 19.86
N ILE A 795 -23.12 16.66 20.90
CA ILE A 795 -23.24 16.15 22.26
C ILE A 795 -24.26 17.01 23.00
N LEU A 796 -25.32 16.36 23.50
CA LEU A 796 -26.43 17.06 24.17
C LEU A 796 -26.01 17.53 25.57
N VAL A 797 -26.56 18.69 25.95
CA VAL A 797 -26.41 19.20 27.35
C VAL A 797 -27.19 18.29 28.29
N PRO A 798 -26.70 18.01 29.49
CA PRO A 798 -27.48 17.33 30.52
C PRO A 798 -28.79 18.08 30.77
N TRP A 799 -29.89 17.30 30.93
CA TRP A 799 -31.22 17.90 31.08
C TRP A 799 -31.30 18.93 32.22
N TRP A 800 -30.50 18.71 33.29
CA TRP A 800 -30.45 19.61 34.46
C TRP A 800 -29.67 20.92 34.19
N LYS A 801 -28.92 21.02 33.11
CA LYS A 801 -28.26 22.26 32.64
C LYS A 801 -29.04 22.98 31.54
N THR A 802 -30.18 22.46 31.12
CA THR A 802 -31.02 23.12 30.12
C THR A 802 -31.68 24.38 30.68
N ASN A 803 -31.90 25.37 29.84
CA ASN A 803 -32.57 26.61 30.26
C ASN A 803 -33.94 26.34 30.93
N VAL A 804 -34.64 25.32 30.49
CA VAL A 804 -35.93 24.89 31.09
C VAL A 804 -35.70 24.33 32.49
N ALA A 805 -34.70 23.46 32.68
CA ALA A 805 -34.39 22.93 34.00
C ALA A 805 -33.91 24.02 34.97
N LEU A 806 -33.07 24.95 34.49
CA LEU A 806 -32.64 26.11 35.30
C LEU A 806 -33.82 26.98 35.70
N LEU A 807 -34.79 27.20 34.81
CA LEU A 807 -36.02 27.93 35.10
C LEU A 807 -36.87 27.16 36.15
N ILE A 808 -36.99 25.86 36.02
CA ILE A 808 -37.70 25.00 37.00
C ILE A 808 -36.97 25.06 38.36
N PHE A 809 -35.63 24.96 38.40
CA PHE A 809 -34.89 25.09 39.66
C PHE A 809 -35.01 26.47 40.24
N LEU A 810 -35.01 27.53 39.44
CA LEU A 810 -35.23 28.88 39.89
C LEU A 810 -36.62 29.02 40.49
N LEU A 811 -37.68 28.53 39.80
CA LEU A 811 -39.06 28.56 40.32
C LEU A 811 -39.20 27.74 41.62
N LEU A 812 -38.53 26.59 41.68
CA LEU A 812 -38.53 25.74 42.85
C LEU A 812 -37.83 26.42 44.04
N THR A 813 -36.70 27.10 43.77
CA THR A 813 -35.99 27.92 44.77
C THR A 813 -36.84 29.08 45.24
N LEU A 814 -37.47 29.80 44.28
CA LEU A 814 -38.39 30.90 44.63
C LEU A 814 -39.60 30.39 45.44
N THR A 815 -40.13 29.21 45.10
CA THR A 815 -41.21 28.57 45.85
C THR A 815 -40.78 28.23 47.27
N ILE A 816 -39.55 27.64 47.42
CA ILE A 816 -38.99 27.34 48.76
C ILE A 816 -38.80 28.62 49.57
N VAL A 817 -38.20 29.64 48.93
CA VAL A 817 -38.01 30.98 49.58
C VAL A 817 -39.37 31.58 49.99
N TYR A 818 -40.37 31.47 49.12
CA TYR A 818 -41.74 31.95 49.43
C TYR A 818 -42.37 31.18 50.59
N VAL A 819 -42.24 29.84 50.63
CA VAL A 819 -42.70 28.99 51.75
C VAL A 819 -41.99 29.34 53.03
N ILE A 820 -40.68 29.54 52.97
CA ILE A 820 -39.85 29.92 54.13
C ILE A 820 -40.30 31.33 54.60
N TYR A 821 -40.44 32.29 53.61
CA TYR A 821 -40.93 33.62 53.95
C TYR A 821 -42.31 33.57 54.59
N LYS A 822 -43.28 32.82 54.05
CA LYS A 822 -44.61 32.64 54.62
C LYS A 822 -44.57 32.02 56.02
N PHE A 823 -43.66 30.97 56.17
CA PHE A 823 -43.48 30.32 57.46
C PHE A 823 -42.86 31.30 58.50
N LEU A 824 -41.85 32.08 58.08
CA LEU A 824 -41.25 33.10 58.98
C LEU A 824 -42.23 34.19 59.28
N LYS A 825 -43.09 34.67 58.33
CA LYS A 825 -44.15 35.66 58.55
C LYS A 825 -45.18 35.17 59.51
N VAL A 826 -45.61 33.90 59.34
CA VAL A 826 -46.55 33.29 60.32
C VAL A 826 -45.92 33.21 61.71
N ARG A 827 -44.67 32.79 61.79
CA ARG A 827 -43.93 32.72 63.08
C ARG A 827 -43.66 34.12 63.67
N LEU A 828 -43.42 35.13 62.84
CA LEU A 828 -43.29 36.49 63.34
C LEU A 828 -44.62 37.01 63.90
N VAL A 829 -45.71 36.70 63.19
CA VAL A 829 -47.07 37.07 63.71
C VAL A 829 -47.40 36.30 65.01
N GLU A 830 -47.09 35.03 65.09
CA GLU A 830 -47.17 34.21 66.29
C GLU A 830 -46.26 34.73 67.40
N ARG A 831 -45.02 35.12 67.05
CA ARG A 831 -44.06 35.73 68.00
C ARG A 831 -44.46 37.12 68.47
N GLN A 832 -45.15 37.93 67.63
CA GLN A 832 -45.69 39.19 68.08
C GLN A 832 -46.89 39.04 69.09
N GLN A 833 -47.64 37.97 68.91
CA GLN A 833 -48.68 37.62 69.88
C GLN A 833 -48.08 37.04 71.18
N ILE A 834 -46.96 36.30 71.12
CA ILE A 834 -46.29 35.80 72.31
C ILE A 834 -45.38 36.84 72.99
N LYS A 835 -44.95 37.89 72.29
CA LYS A 835 -44.09 38.97 72.77
C LYS A 835 -44.81 39.97 73.71
N ASN A 836 -46.12 39.92 73.82
CA ASN A 836 -46.88 40.65 74.83
C ASN A 836 -47.03 39.96 76.17
N GLU A 837 -46.52 38.71 76.27
CA GLU A 837 -46.36 38.00 77.48
C GLU A 837 -44.95 37.48 77.66
N ARG A 838 -44.20 38.15 78.53
CA ARG A 838 -42.90 37.84 79.05
C ARG A 838 -41.66 38.43 78.34
N GLU A 839 -41.17 39.45 78.88
CA GLU A 839 -39.81 39.83 78.97
C GLU A 839 -38.95 38.55 79.26
N GLU A 840 -38.10 38.20 78.33
CA GLU A 840 -36.99 37.38 78.76
C GLU A 840 -35.79 37.44 77.78
N ARG A 841 -34.85 38.15 78.21
CA ARG A 841 -33.47 38.17 77.88
C ARG A 841 -32.81 36.92 78.42
N ALA A 842 -32.81 35.82 77.78
CA ALA A 842 -31.90 34.68 78.16
C ALA A 842 -31.80 33.54 77.18
N GLN A 843 -32.39 33.57 75.97
CA GLN A 843 -32.29 32.39 75.09
C GLN A 843 -31.59 32.60 73.75
N ASP A 844 -31.14 33.77 73.45
CA ASP A 844 -30.50 34.02 72.11
C ASP A 844 -29.08 33.50 71.99
N GLU A 845 -28.33 33.25 73.09
CA GLU A 845 -26.93 32.74 73.01
C GLU A 845 -26.86 31.24 72.89
N ALA A 846 -27.87 30.48 73.36
CA ALA A 846 -27.85 29.04 73.30
C ALA A 846 -28.21 28.46 71.92
N LEU A 847 -28.89 29.22 71.03
CA LEU A 847 -29.39 28.71 69.77
C LEU A 847 -28.34 28.79 68.67
N ASN A 848 -27.44 29.78 68.73
CA ASN A 848 -26.36 29.94 67.75
C ASN A 848 -25.23 28.91 67.94
N ALA A 849 -24.92 28.59 69.20
CA ALA A 849 -23.91 27.57 69.49
C ALA A 849 -24.34 26.17 69.10
N LYS A 850 -25.64 25.83 69.20
CA LYS A 850 -26.16 24.53 68.78
C LYS A 850 -26.21 24.33 67.28
N LYS A 851 -26.47 25.40 66.49
CA LYS A 851 -26.46 25.33 65.00
C LYS A 851 -25.06 25.07 64.45
N ILE A 852 -24.06 25.76 64.97
CA ILE A 852 -22.67 25.61 64.52
C ILE A 852 -22.17 24.21 64.92
N GLN A 853 -22.53 23.76 66.12
CA GLN A 853 -22.15 22.40 66.56
C GLN A 853 -22.84 21.31 65.75
N PHE A 854 -24.09 21.54 65.32
CA PHE A 854 -24.81 20.58 64.48
C PHE A 854 -24.21 20.42 63.08
N PHE A 855 -23.88 21.56 62.44
CA PHE A 855 -23.26 21.50 61.08
C PHE A 855 -21.85 20.92 61.11
N THR A 856 -21.08 21.26 62.12
CA THR A 856 -19.73 20.72 62.29
C THR A 856 -19.76 19.20 62.57
N ASN A 857 -20.69 18.75 63.38
CA ASN A 857 -20.82 17.32 63.68
C ASN A 857 -21.31 16.50 62.47
N ILE A 858 -22.32 17.01 61.73
CA ILE A 858 -22.82 16.34 60.51
C ILE A 858 -21.70 16.19 59.49
N SER A 859 -20.94 17.25 59.30
CA SER A 859 -19.82 17.21 58.32
C SER A 859 -18.72 16.23 58.73
N HIS A 860 -18.41 16.15 60.04
CA HIS A 860 -17.47 15.17 60.54
C HIS A 860 -18.00 13.72 60.43
N GLU A 861 -19.32 13.54 60.69
CA GLU A 861 -19.96 12.22 60.59
C GLU A 861 -20.04 11.69 59.13
N PHE A 862 -20.17 12.60 58.16
CA PHE A 862 -20.15 12.20 56.75
C PHE A 862 -18.74 12.04 56.17
N ARG A 863 -17.76 12.87 56.60
CA ARG A 863 -16.38 12.78 56.14
C ARG A 863 -15.71 11.44 56.54
N THR A 864 -15.95 11.00 57.74
CA THR A 864 -15.35 9.78 58.27
C THR A 864 -15.74 8.51 57.50
N PRO A 865 -17.04 8.19 57.25
CA PRO A 865 -17.38 7.01 56.45
C PRO A 865 -16.96 7.16 54.98
N LEU A 866 -16.94 8.39 54.46
CA LEU A 866 -16.54 8.62 53.10
C LEU A 866 -15.04 8.45 52.88
N THR A 867 -14.22 8.87 53.85
CA THR A 867 -12.77 8.63 53.84
C THR A 867 -12.49 7.13 54.04
N LEU A 868 -13.28 6.43 54.82
CA LEU A 868 -13.19 4.97 55.03
C LEU A 868 -13.59 4.18 53.76
N ILE A 869 -14.36 4.77 52.85
CA ILE A 869 -14.71 4.20 51.57
C ILE A 869 -13.64 4.54 50.52
N LEU A 870 -13.20 5.83 50.47
CA LEU A 870 -12.24 6.31 49.52
C LEU A 870 -10.86 5.66 49.69
N ASN A 871 -10.33 5.63 50.92
CA ASN A 871 -8.99 5.10 51.18
C ASN A 871 -8.81 3.62 50.80
N PRO A 872 -9.75 2.72 51.15
CA PRO A 872 -9.66 1.33 50.68
C PRO A 872 -9.79 1.18 49.15
N LEU A 873 -10.68 1.97 48.55
CA LEU A 873 -10.87 1.95 47.11
C LEU A 873 -9.66 2.51 46.35
N GLU A 874 -9.04 3.56 46.89
CA GLU A 874 -7.80 4.12 46.32
C GLU A 874 -6.63 3.14 46.47
N ALA A 875 -6.58 2.40 47.60
CA ALA A 875 -5.61 1.36 47.82
C ALA A 875 -5.82 0.12 46.92
N ILE A 876 -7.06 -0.23 46.59
CA ILE A 876 -7.40 -1.34 45.69
C ILE A 876 -7.12 -0.97 44.23
N ILE A 877 -7.52 0.22 43.78
CA ILE A 877 -7.31 0.74 42.41
C ILE A 877 -5.82 1.04 42.17
N GLY A 878 -5.07 1.47 43.18
CA GLY A 878 -3.64 1.79 43.10
C GLY A 878 -2.70 0.57 43.16
N ASN A 879 -3.16 -0.57 43.59
CA ASN A 879 -2.29 -1.73 43.86
C ASN A 879 -2.23 -2.66 42.62
N LYS A 880 -1.25 -2.49 41.79
CA LYS A 880 -1.00 -3.26 40.55
C LYS A 880 -0.58 -4.72 40.73
N THR A 881 -0.60 -5.23 41.94
CA THR A 881 -0.11 -6.59 42.26
C THR A 881 -1.20 -7.63 42.44
N VAL A 882 -2.47 -7.26 42.33
CA VAL A 882 -3.59 -8.21 42.42
C VAL A 882 -4.43 -8.07 41.15
N GLU A 883 -4.39 -9.09 40.29
CA GLU A 883 -5.30 -9.20 39.16
C GLU A 883 -6.74 -9.44 39.66
N LEU A 884 -7.55 -8.40 39.61
CA LEU A 884 -8.98 -8.52 39.83
C LEU A 884 -9.67 -8.84 38.49
N PRO A 885 -10.72 -9.66 38.49
CA PRO A 885 -11.56 -9.83 37.31
C PRO A 885 -12.09 -8.50 36.81
N SER A 886 -12.10 -8.34 35.47
CA SER A 886 -12.37 -7.07 34.80
C SER A 886 -13.70 -6.40 35.20
N ASP A 887 -14.72 -7.21 35.54
CA ASP A 887 -16.03 -6.70 35.98
C ASP A 887 -16.00 -6.15 37.42
N ILE A 888 -15.05 -6.58 38.23
CA ILE A 888 -14.87 -6.13 39.62
C ILE A 888 -14.06 -4.82 39.62
N GLU A 889 -13.05 -4.71 38.80
CA GLU A 889 -12.24 -3.51 38.66
C GLU A 889 -13.07 -2.32 38.13
N GLU A 890 -13.97 -2.58 37.18
CA GLU A 890 -14.91 -1.59 36.68
C GLU A 890 -15.86 -1.06 37.78
N LYS A 891 -16.43 -1.96 38.57
CA LYS A 891 -17.33 -1.59 39.67
C LYS A 891 -16.60 -0.78 40.75
N HIS A 892 -15.39 -1.16 41.12
CA HIS A 892 -14.59 -0.41 42.12
C HIS A 892 -14.24 0.99 41.60
N THR A 893 -13.94 1.13 40.33
CA THR A 893 -13.66 2.44 39.68
C THR A 893 -14.89 3.34 39.71
N ILE A 894 -16.08 2.79 39.48
CA ILE A 894 -17.36 3.53 39.54
C ILE A 894 -17.65 4.01 40.97
N ILE A 895 -17.48 3.14 41.99
CA ILE A 895 -17.72 3.48 43.41
C ILE A 895 -16.70 4.57 43.83
N TYR A 896 -15.45 4.46 43.46
CA TYR A 896 -14.40 5.46 43.76
C TYR A 896 -14.74 6.85 43.19
N LYS A 897 -15.12 6.91 41.90
CA LYS A 897 -15.52 8.18 41.25
C LYS A 897 -16.71 8.82 41.95
N ASN A 898 -17.72 8.04 42.33
CA ASN A 898 -18.91 8.57 42.99
C ASN A 898 -18.62 9.00 44.42
N SER A 899 -17.79 8.25 45.17
CA SER A 899 -17.40 8.60 46.54
C SER A 899 -16.53 9.87 46.53
N LYS A 900 -15.62 10.03 45.58
CA LYS A 900 -14.81 11.24 45.41
C LYS A 900 -15.65 12.48 45.04
N ARG A 901 -16.69 12.28 44.24
CA ARG A 901 -17.67 13.33 43.93
C ARG A 901 -18.48 13.74 45.12
N LEU A 902 -18.92 12.79 45.95
CA LEU A 902 -19.65 13.04 47.19
C LEU A 902 -18.78 13.79 48.22
N SER A 903 -17.47 13.40 48.32
CA SER A 903 -16.52 14.10 49.20
C SER A 903 -16.40 15.58 48.84
N ARG A 904 -16.28 15.86 47.55
CA ARG A 904 -16.17 17.24 47.03
C ARG A 904 -17.43 18.07 47.32
N LEU A 905 -18.63 17.46 47.20
CA LEU A 905 -19.91 18.13 47.50
C LEU A 905 -20.02 18.43 49.01
N ILE A 906 -19.49 17.62 49.93
CA ILE A 906 -19.45 17.84 51.34
C ILE A 906 -18.46 18.96 51.68
N ASP A 907 -17.32 19.01 51.03
CA ASP A 907 -16.33 20.08 51.22
C ASP A 907 -16.88 21.43 50.66
N GLU A 908 -17.55 21.45 49.52
CA GLU A 908 -18.26 22.62 48.98
C GLU A 908 -19.41 23.12 49.87
N LEU A 909 -20.08 22.19 50.60
CA LEU A 909 -21.11 22.55 51.54
C LEU A 909 -20.58 23.19 52.82
N MET A 910 -19.28 23.01 53.13
CA MET A 910 -18.58 23.60 54.29
C MET A 910 -17.96 24.94 53.97
N ASP A 911 -17.64 25.22 52.72
CA ASP A 911 -17.07 26.49 52.29
C ASP A 911 -18.17 27.56 52.05
N PHE A 912 -19.44 27.13 52.13
CA PHE A 912 -20.60 27.99 52.07
C PHE A 912 -21.11 28.33 53.51
#